data_dc1743c9d386c0af2b7c1bba3834bee4
#
_entry.id   dc1743c9d386c0af2b7c1bba3834bee4
#
_cell.length_a   1.000
_cell.length_b   1.000
_cell.length_c   1.000
_cell.angle_alpha   90.00
_cell.angle_beta   90.00
_cell.angle_gamma   90.00
#
_symmetry.space_group_name_H-M   'P 1'
#
loop_
_entity.id
_entity.type
_entity.pdbx_description
1 polymer ?
#
loop_
_entity_poly.entity_id
_entity_poly.type
_entity_poly.pdbx_seq_one_letter_code
_entity_poly.pdbx_strand_id
1 'polypeptide(L)'
;MVKEYTGLNELEFTTKGYSDESLARDETLFHCANGYLGVRGCLEEGVRGGVRSVRGTYINGFYEQEEICYGERLYGFPDSKQVLVNLPDAQSIKIWAGGEPAAAWNDSAGEMTRRLDFAAGIATREYRQNTAHGALIISAERLVSFVQKDLFVLRVTVSSVDYTGELRLDSLLNGDVTNFSDPDDPRVSSGTKQKLMTTARYRKDGCLALRAETLVSKRALGCAAMHAMDGAEPELFGYGNLLAARFSRTIRPGEAVTLTKYCAYTDEQQQGDLLAAAVSLARQAAQKGYDYWVKKQKDFLSAFWSRSRVKISGDARTQAYLDLCVYELLCAAGQNGRSSVAAKGLSGEGYEGHYFWDCEIYAFPFFLASAPEMAKKLLDYRYEHLDAARAHARMLGHERGALYPWRTIAGSECSSYYPSGSAQYHINADIAHAFCQYWYATRDESYLARVCEVLVETARLYLDVGHMKDGLFRIEGVTGPDEYTCIVDNNYYTNAGAANTFLEACSLCRILEGKGGFAALSEKIGVTKAELEAFSSAGTAMYLPMEERLGICKQDDTFLNKKHWNLEEIPPENFPLLMHYHPLYINRRQVCKQADTVLAHFLYREETPLIMQRSYDYYEGVTTHDSSLSACVFSMMAARLGNLPLAMRYFEATVGIDIEDQSGNTRDGLHIANMGGAYLSIIAGFGGMRLNRDGLRLFPLLPTGWQKYAFSLSYLGSRISVSVNAEGCALRLLEGAEQEVTVFDRRVRLTRTETQIDRPVRGVIFDLDGVITDTARFHFAAWKQIADELSIPFDEKFNEHFKGVSRAQCLELLLEAGGQKRTPEEKTALTNRKNAYYVEALSTLTRSDILPGVLEALSFLREKKIPCALFSVSKNTGIILDKLSLKGEFDAVVDGTDIAHSKPHFEGYLLAAERIGVDPRLCVMVEDAEAGLAGARLLSMRTVGIGAKLPSGSADCGLPDTAALRATMEELIRKHNSEPAVRQPSLK
;
A
#
# COMPACT_ATOMS: atom_id res chain seq x y z
N MET A 1 -4.35 26.65 4.52
CA MET A 1 -3.27 26.75 5.53
C MET A 1 -3.13 25.38 6.17
N VAL A 2 -2.04 24.69 5.91
CA VAL A 2 -1.71 23.41 6.58
C VAL A 2 -1.51 23.76 8.05
N LYS A 3 -2.39 23.27 8.94
CA LYS A 3 -2.16 23.35 10.40
C LYS A 3 -0.85 22.63 10.69
N GLU A 4 0.10 23.32 11.33
CA GLU A 4 1.32 22.68 11.82
C GLU A 4 0.94 21.57 12.80
N TYR A 5 1.26 20.33 12.44
CA TYR A 5 1.19 19.21 13.35
C TYR A 5 2.32 19.38 14.37
N THR A 6 1.99 19.91 15.54
CA THR A 6 2.95 20.15 16.63
C THR A 6 3.00 18.92 17.52
N GLY A 7 4.08 18.16 17.46
CA GLY A 7 4.38 17.07 18.38
C GLY A 7 4.30 15.69 17.73
N LEU A 8 5.28 15.39 16.86
CA LEU A 8 5.55 14.03 16.38
C LEU A 8 6.45 13.33 17.41
N ASN A 9 5.86 12.88 18.52
CA ASN A 9 6.53 12.01 19.48
C ASN A 9 6.36 10.55 19.04
N GLU A 10 7.21 9.67 19.52
CA GLU A 10 7.02 8.23 19.26
C GLU A 10 5.65 7.75 19.73
N LEU A 11 4.88 7.09 18.82
CA LEU A 11 3.55 6.52 19.06
C LEU A 11 2.50 7.54 19.54
N GLU A 12 2.54 8.75 19.01
CA GLU A 12 1.58 9.81 19.34
C GLU A 12 1.28 10.71 18.16
N PHE A 13 0.02 11.14 18.04
CA PHE A 13 -0.45 12.13 17.09
C PHE A 13 -1.17 13.27 17.82
N THR A 14 -0.79 14.51 17.58
CA THR A 14 -1.32 15.69 18.29
C THR A 14 -1.70 16.80 17.31
N THR A 15 -2.86 17.44 17.53
CA THR A 15 -3.28 18.67 16.84
C THR A 15 -3.66 19.76 17.82
N LYS A 16 -3.57 21.03 17.40
CA LYS A 16 -3.97 22.20 18.19
C LYS A 16 -5.02 23.03 17.45
N GLY A 17 -5.83 23.70 18.22
CA GLY A 17 -6.89 24.59 17.75
C GLY A 17 -8.19 23.87 17.37
N TYR A 18 -9.24 24.68 17.18
CA TYR A 18 -10.57 24.29 16.73
C TYR A 18 -10.93 25.05 15.45
N SER A 19 -11.57 24.37 14.51
CA SER A 19 -12.16 25.00 13.32
C SER A 19 -13.37 24.20 12.88
N ASP A 20 -14.46 24.88 12.56
CA ASP A 20 -15.68 24.28 12.03
C ASP A 20 -15.42 23.54 10.71
N GLU A 21 -14.49 24.05 9.88
CA GLU A 21 -14.12 23.46 8.59
C GLU A 21 -13.37 22.13 8.74
N SER A 22 -12.45 22.04 9.72
CA SER A 22 -11.64 20.85 9.94
C SER A 22 -12.30 19.81 10.85
N LEU A 23 -13.42 20.15 11.52
CA LEU A 23 -14.00 19.35 12.58
C LEU A 23 -14.33 17.91 12.12
N ALA A 24 -15.01 17.75 10.99
CA ALA A 24 -15.42 16.42 10.50
C ALA A 24 -14.21 15.53 10.13
N ARG A 25 -13.09 16.12 9.64
CA ARG A 25 -11.83 15.42 9.44
C ARG A 25 -11.19 15.03 10.77
N ASP A 26 -11.15 15.96 11.72
CA ASP A 26 -10.60 15.72 13.06
C ASP A 26 -11.41 14.64 13.80
N GLU A 27 -12.75 14.58 13.64
CA GLU A 27 -13.59 13.50 14.16
C GLU A 27 -13.18 12.12 13.61
N THR A 28 -12.71 12.06 12.35
CA THR A 28 -12.16 10.85 11.74
C THR A 28 -10.80 10.51 12.32
N LEU A 29 -9.85 11.47 12.35
CA LEU A 29 -8.47 11.23 12.78
C LEU A 29 -8.33 10.86 14.26
N PHE A 30 -9.25 11.31 15.11
CA PHE A 30 -9.28 11.03 16.56
C PHE A 30 -10.37 10.02 16.97
N HIS A 31 -10.84 9.19 16.02
CA HIS A 31 -11.73 8.09 16.38
C HIS A 31 -10.99 7.04 17.22
N CYS A 32 -11.75 6.22 17.93
CA CYS A 32 -11.22 5.05 18.65
C CYS A 32 -11.98 3.81 18.18
N ALA A 33 -11.23 2.74 17.86
CA ALA A 33 -11.84 1.47 17.45
C ALA A 33 -10.96 0.28 17.84
N ASN A 34 -11.53 -0.94 17.75
CA ASN A 34 -10.84 -2.19 18.08
C ASN A 34 -11.14 -3.33 17.11
N GLY A 35 -11.60 -3.02 15.90
CA GLY A 35 -11.99 -3.99 14.86
C GLY A 35 -13.42 -4.56 15.04
N TYR A 36 -14.08 -4.35 16.18
CA TYR A 36 -15.48 -4.69 16.43
C TYR A 36 -16.33 -3.44 16.64
N LEU A 37 -15.95 -2.61 17.60
CA LEU A 37 -16.64 -1.35 17.95
C LEU A 37 -15.77 -0.17 17.50
N GLY A 38 -16.37 0.82 16.83
CA GLY A 38 -15.75 2.08 16.48
C GLY A 38 -16.58 3.27 16.95
N VAL A 39 -15.91 4.31 17.45
CA VAL A 39 -16.51 5.53 17.98
C VAL A 39 -15.77 6.72 17.41
N ARG A 40 -16.44 7.58 16.62
CA ARG A 40 -15.81 8.77 16.03
C ARG A 40 -15.39 9.78 17.09
N GLY A 41 -14.34 10.56 16.80
CA GLY A 41 -13.77 11.55 17.71
C GLY A 41 -14.57 12.85 17.87
N CYS A 42 -15.91 12.75 18.02
CA CYS A 42 -16.80 13.89 18.13
C CYS A 42 -16.64 14.64 19.46
N LEU A 43 -16.98 15.92 19.48
CA LEU A 43 -17.02 16.69 20.74
C LEU A 43 -18.14 16.18 21.64
N GLU A 44 -17.85 15.94 22.92
CA GLU A 44 -18.82 15.42 23.88
C GLU A 44 -20.00 16.38 24.06
N GLU A 45 -19.73 17.66 24.16
CA GLU A 45 -20.72 18.72 24.29
C GLU A 45 -21.55 18.97 23.02
N GLY A 46 -21.16 18.41 21.87
CA GLY A 46 -21.80 18.63 20.56
C GLY A 46 -21.20 19.81 19.81
N VAL A 47 -21.88 20.25 18.75
CA VAL A 47 -21.44 21.33 17.87
C VAL A 47 -22.51 22.41 17.75
N ARG A 48 -22.13 23.61 17.29
CA ARG A 48 -23.12 24.66 16.99
C ARG A 48 -23.92 24.32 15.72
N GLY A 49 -25.10 24.92 15.56
CA GLY A 49 -25.97 24.68 14.40
C GLY A 49 -25.26 25.05 13.07
N GLY A 50 -25.44 24.23 12.04
CA GLY A 50 -24.90 24.43 10.71
C GLY A 50 -23.48 23.90 10.50
N VAL A 51 -22.79 23.42 11.54
CA VAL A 51 -21.48 22.79 11.43
C VAL A 51 -21.62 21.32 11.06
N ARG A 52 -20.86 20.84 10.07
CA ARG A 52 -20.83 19.44 9.66
C ARG A 52 -20.14 18.61 10.76
N SER A 53 -20.87 17.69 11.34
CA SER A 53 -20.39 16.69 12.29
C SER A 53 -21.13 15.38 12.06
N VAL A 54 -20.43 14.26 12.10
CA VAL A 54 -21.02 12.91 11.94
C VAL A 54 -20.77 12.15 13.23
N ARG A 55 -21.75 12.20 14.15
CA ARG A 55 -21.70 11.53 15.46
C ARG A 55 -21.92 10.03 15.27
N GLY A 56 -20.86 9.31 14.93
CA GLY A 56 -20.91 7.90 14.58
C GLY A 56 -20.44 6.97 15.70
N THR A 57 -21.18 5.89 15.87
CA THR A 57 -20.78 4.70 16.63
C THR A 57 -21.19 3.49 15.82
N TYR A 58 -20.26 2.54 15.59
CA TYR A 58 -20.45 1.44 14.65
C TYR A 58 -20.00 0.11 15.23
N ILE A 59 -20.72 -0.98 14.89
CA ILE A 59 -20.26 -2.35 15.07
C ILE A 59 -19.91 -2.92 13.69
N ASN A 60 -18.70 -3.44 13.54
CA ASN A 60 -18.21 -4.05 12.29
C ASN A 60 -19.10 -5.24 11.89
N GLY A 61 -19.70 -5.15 10.70
CA GLY A 61 -20.62 -6.18 10.21
C GLY A 61 -22.05 -6.08 10.71
N PHE A 62 -22.40 -5.04 11.49
CA PHE A 62 -23.80 -4.76 11.86
C PHE A 62 -24.43 -3.83 10.82
N TYR A 63 -25.45 -4.31 10.10
CA TYR A 63 -26.00 -3.64 8.93
C TYR A 63 -27.54 -3.61 8.92
N GLU A 64 -28.09 -2.67 8.18
CA GLU A 64 -29.46 -2.65 7.69
C GLU A 64 -29.50 -3.08 6.22
N GLN A 65 -30.61 -3.70 5.80
CA GLN A 65 -30.87 -4.04 4.43
C GLN A 65 -31.76 -3.00 3.76
N GLU A 66 -31.29 -2.42 2.66
CA GLU A 66 -32.04 -1.44 1.89
C GLU A 66 -32.30 -1.96 0.48
N GLU A 67 -33.50 -1.66 -0.05
CA GLU A 67 -33.86 -1.96 -1.44
C GLU A 67 -33.07 -1.08 -2.41
N ILE A 68 -32.64 -1.66 -3.54
CA ILE A 68 -32.02 -0.92 -4.63
C ILE A 68 -33.10 -0.60 -5.67
N CYS A 69 -33.37 0.70 -5.87
CA CYS A 69 -34.36 1.16 -6.85
C CYS A 69 -33.70 1.35 -8.22
N TYR A 70 -34.20 0.65 -9.22
CA TYR A 70 -33.78 0.77 -10.63
C TYR A 70 -34.85 1.48 -11.44
N GLY A 71 -34.45 2.29 -12.43
CA GLY A 71 -35.37 2.79 -13.47
C GLY A 71 -35.88 1.66 -14.35
N GLU A 72 -34.95 0.77 -14.74
CA GLU A 72 -35.26 -0.49 -15.44
C GLU A 72 -34.46 -1.61 -14.78
N ARG A 73 -35.14 -2.64 -14.28
CA ARG A 73 -34.51 -3.77 -13.61
C ARG A 73 -34.19 -4.89 -14.59
N LEU A 74 -32.95 -5.35 -14.61
CA LEU A 74 -32.51 -6.48 -15.39
C LEU A 74 -32.30 -7.73 -14.51
N TYR A 75 -32.34 -8.91 -15.16
CA TYR A 75 -32.05 -10.18 -14.47
C TYR A 75 -30.65 -10.22 -13.91
N GLY A 76 -30.50 -10.79 -12.71
CA GLY A 76 -29.19 -10.95 -12.04
C GLY A 76 -28.66 -9.71 -11.33
N PHE A 77 -29.36 -8.58 -11.41
CA PHE A 77 -28.97 -7.41 -10.62
C PHE A 77 -29.45 -7.56 -9.16
N PRO A 78 -28.66 -7.10 -8.16
CA PRO A 78 -29.04 -7.23 -6.77
C PRO A 78 -30.29 -6.41 -6.42
N ASP A 79 -31.21 -7.01 -5.65
CA ASP A 79 -32.45 -6.36 -5.22
C ASP A 79 -32.27 -5.44 -4.03
N SER A 80 -31.25 -5.70 -3.24
CA SER A 80 -30.99 -4.99 -1.99
C SER A 80 -29.49 -4.91 -1.70
N LYS A 81 -29.14 -3.94 -0.87
CA LYS A 81 -27.78 -3.75 -0.35
C LYS A 81 -27.77 -3.77 1.16
N GLN A 82 -26.63 -4.16 1.76
CA GLN A 82 -26.38 -3.99 3.18
C GLN A 82 -25.73 -2.62 3.41
N VAL A 83 -26.12 -1.93 4.47
CA VAL A 83 -25.58 -0.60 4.83
C VAL A 83 -25.21 -0.58 6.32
N LEU A 84 -23.99 -0.15 6.64
CA LEU A 84 -23.52 0.03 8.02
C LEU A 84 -24.48 0.93 8.79
N VAL A 85 -24.80 0.55 10.03
CA VAL A 85 -25.77 1.27 10.87
C VAL A 85 -25.05 2.14 11.90
N ASN A 86 -25.45 3.41 11.98
CA ASN A 86 -25.07 4.27 13.09
C ASN A 86 -25.88 3.88 14.34
N LEU A 87 -25.18 3.59 15.45
CA LEU A 87 -25.75 3.04 16.70
C LEU A 87 -26.12 4.15 17.69
N PRO A 88 -26.93 3.85 18.75
CA PRO A 88 -27.26 4.81 19.78
C PRO A 88 -26.06 5.57 20.32
N ASP A 89 -26.18 6.90 20.40
CA ASP A 89 -25.09 7.78 20.83
C ASP A 89 -24.93 7.77 22.35
N ALA A 90 -23.83 7.20 22.82
CA ALA A 90 -23.41 7.28 24.22
C ALA A 90 -22.24 8.25 24.44
N GLN A 91 -21.79 9.00 23.41
CA GLN A 91 -20.63 9.90 23.52
C GLN A 91 -20.98 11.24 24.19
N SER A 92 -22.25 11.62 24.20
CA SER A 92 -22.68 12.96 24.60
C SER A 92 -22.61 13.18 26.12
N ILE A 93 -21.89 14.25 26.53
CA ILE A 93 -21.86 14.82 27.87
C ILE A 93 -21.92 16.34 27.74
N LYS A 94 -23.02 16.96 28.21
CA LYS A 94 -23.18 18.42 28.26
C LYS A 94 -22.61 18.95 29.57
N ILE A 95 -21.81 20.00 29.51
CA ILE A 95 -21.17 20.63 30.67
C ILE A 95 -21.73 22.04 30.83
N TRP A 96 -22.16 22.37 32.02
CA TRP A 96 -22.69 23.69 32.39
C TRP A 96 -21.91 24.23 33.59
N ALA A 97 -21.45 25.47 33.49
CA ALA A 97 -20.73 26.17 34.54
C ALA A 97 -21.48 27.46 34.89
N GLY A 98 -22.04 27.59 36.13
CA GLY A 98 -22.83 28.75 36.55
C GLY A 98 -24.09 28.99 35.71
N GLY A 99 -24.66 27.92 35.10
CA GLY A 99 -25.83 28.00 34.22
C GLY A 99 -25.53 28.19 32.75
N GLU A 100 -24.27 28.50 32.38
CA GLU A 100 -23.81 28.68 30.99
C GLU A 100 -23.19 27.39 30.42
N PRO A 101 -23.39 27.06 29.12
CA PRO A 101 -22.78 25.89 28.51
C PRO A 101 -21.26 26.10 28.34
N ALA A 102 -20.47 25.12 28.77
CA ALA A 102 -19.03 25.07 28.53
C ALA A 102 -18.73 24.16 27.31
N ALA A 103 -18.18 24.71 26.25
CA ALA A 103 -17.95 23.99 25.01
C ALA A 103 -16.73 24.55 24.26
N ALA A 104 -15.96 23.66 23.61
CA ALA A 104 -14.75 24.03 22.89
C ALA A 104 -14.98 24.98 21.70
N TRP A 105 -16.19 25.09 21.19
CA TRP A 105 -16.59 26.02 20.12
C TRP A 105 -17.12 27.38 20.63
N ASN A 106 -17.15 27.60 21.94
CA ASN A 106 -17.50 28.92 22.49
C ASN A 106 -16.38 29.92 22.25
N ASP A 107 -16.72 31.21 22.04
CA ASP A 107 -15.76 32.29 21.88
C ASP A 107 -14.89 32.52 23.12
N SER A 108 -15.37 32.07 24.29
CA SER A 108 -14.64 32.11 25.56
C SER A 108 -13.74 30.90 25.80
N ALA A 109 -13.73 29.90 24.90
CA ALA A 109 -12.82 28.79 24.96
C ALA A 109 -11.40 29.18 24.49
N GLY A 110 -10.38 28.66 25.17
CA GLY A 110 -9.00 28.77 24.74
C GLY A 110 -8.65 27.74 23.66
N GLU A 111 -7.38 27.72 23.29
CA GLU A 111 -6.87 26.77 22.31
C GLU A 111 -7.15 25.33 22.77
N MET A 112 -7.74 24.52 21.87
CA MET A 112 -8.00 23.10 22.12
C MET A 112 -6.82 22.28 21.62
N THR A 113 -6.37 21.33 22.46
CA THR A 113 -5.40 20.29 22.07
C THR A 113 -6.12 18.94 21.97
N ARG A 114 -5.88 18.21 20.89
CA ARG A 114 -6.28 16.79 20.74
C ARG A 114 -5.03 15.94 20.59
N ARG A 115 -5.05 14.78 21.22
CA ARG A 115 -3.96 13.80 21.23
C ARG A 115 -4.51 12.39 21.09
N LEU A 116 -3.90 11.59 20.23
CA LEU A 116 -4.12 10.15 20.14
C LEU A 116 -2.83 9.44 20.51
N ASP A 117 -2.84 8.72 21.63
CA ASP A 117 -1.73 7.92 22.14
C ASP A 117 -1.86 6.48 21.64
N PHE A 118 -1.06 6.08 20.67
CA PHE A 118 -1.10 4.73 20.07
C PHE A 118 -0.55 3.64 21.00
N ALA A 119 0.27 4.01 22.01
CA ALA A 119 0.79 3.04 22.97
C ALA A 119 -0.26 2.67 24.03
N ALA A 120 -1.19 3.59 24.31
CA ALA A 120 -2.30 3.38 25.22
C ALA A 120 -3.65 3.15 24.53
N GLY A 121 -3.77 3.51 23.23
CA GLY A 121 -5.04 3.49 22.49
C GLY A 121 -6.06 4.45 23.11
N ILE A 122 -5.63 5.64 23.51
CA ILE A 122 -6.45 6.65 24.18
C ILE A 122 -6.43 7.94 23.37
N ALA A 123 -7.61 8.43 23.00
CA ALA A 123 -7.77 9.77 22.45
C ALA A 123 -8.10 10.74 23.60
N THR A 124 -7.33 11.82 23.71
CA THR A 124 -7.48 12.87 24.72
C THR A 124 -7.77 14.21 24.05
N ARG A 125 -8.64 14.98 24.64
CA ARG A 125 -8.93 16.36 24.26
C ARG A 125 -8.88 17.25 25.49
N GLU A 126 -8.28 18.43 25.36
CA GLU A 126 -8.18 19.40 26.47
C GLU A 126 -8.34 20.82 25.95
N TYR A 127 -9.04 21.66 26.69
CA TYR A 127 -9.14 23.10 26.46
C TYR A 127 -9.45 23.89 27.74
N ARG A 128 -9.09 25.19 27.75
CA ARG A 128 -9.45 26.11 28.81
C ARG A 128 -10.78 26.78 28.46
N GLN A 129 -11.74 26.79 29.40
CA GLN A 129 -12.99 27.53 29.31
C GLN A 129 -12.99 28.69 30.28
N ASN A 130 -13.11 29.92 29.77
CA ASN A 130 -13.31 31.09 30.61
C ASN A 130 -14.82 31.31 30.84
N THR A 131 -15.20 31.67 32.04
CA THR A 131 -16.60 31.97 32.44
C THR A 131 -16.63 33.26 33.20
N ALA A 132 -17.84 33.80 33.47
CA ALA A 132 -18.02 34.99 34.33
C ALA A 132 -17.53 34.75 35.80
N HIS A 133 -17.37 33.51 36.22
CA HIS A 133 -17.04 33.11 37.59
C HIS A 133 -15.63 32.48 37.71
N GLY A 134 -14.75 32.66 36.72
CA GLY A 134 -13.41 32.13 36.65
C GLY A 134 -13.24 31.12 35.55
N ALA A 135 -12.04 30.53 35.48
CA ALA A 135 -11.61 29.64 34.42
C ALA A 135 -11.59 28.16 34.84
N LEU A 136 -11.90 27.30 33.89
CA LEU A 136 -11.90 25.87 34.00
C LEU A 136 -10.95 25.25 32.98
N ILE A 137 -10.33 24.10 33.28
CA ILE A 137 -9.70 23.21 32.31
C ILE A 137 -10.64 22.01 32.17
N ILE A 138 -11.03 21.74 30.91
CA ILE A 138 -11.89 20.61 30.56
C ILE A 138 -11.09 19.63 29.75
N SER A 139 -10.99 18.38 30.23
CA SER A 139 -10.30 17.28 29.59
C SER A 139 -11.25 16.10 29.39
N ALA A 140 -11.19 15.47 28.20
CA ALA A 140 -11.95 14.27 27.88
C ALA A 140 -11.01 13.20 27.36
N GLU A 141 -11.09 11.98 27.90
CA GLU A 141 -10.32 10.80 27.50
C GLU A 141 -11.27 9.73 27.00
N ARG A 142 -10.93 9.09 25.86
CA ARG A 142 -11.73 8.03 25.22
C ARG A 142 -10.88 6.79 25.02
N LEU A 143 -11.49 5.63 25.31
CA LEU A 143 -10.89 4.32 25.14
C LEU A 143 -11.93 3.35 24.59
N VAL A 144 -11.70 2.73 23.43
CA VAL A 144 -12.41 1.54 22.96
C VAL A 144 -11.52 0.34 23.25
N SER A 145 -12.00 -0.62 24.05
CA SER A 145 -11.15 -1.64 24.65
C SER A 145 -10.80 -2.77 23.69
N PHE A 146 -9.51 -3.02 23.46
CA PHE A 146 -9.04 -4.19 22.70
C PHE A 146 -9.17 -5.53 23.46
N VAL A 147 -9.34 -5.49 24.79
CA VAL A 147 -9.47 -6.71 25.61
C VAL A 147 -10.92 -7.06 25.98
N GLN A 148 -11.83 -6.09 25.84
CA GLN A 148 -13.27 -6.27 25.97
C GLN A 148 -13.93 -5.59 24.76
N LYS A 149 -14.16 -6.34 23.71
CA LYS A 149 -14.55 -5.80 22.39
C LYS A 149 -15.78 -4.89 22.39
N ASP A 150 -16.71 -5.14 23.31
CA ASP A 150 -18.01 -4.48 23.40
C ASP A 150 -17.99 -3.21 24.30
N LEU A 151 -16.80 -2.80 24.80
CA LEU A 151 -16.66 -1.74 25.81
C LEU A 151 -16.03 -0.47 25.23
N PHE A 152 -16.73 0.65 25.39
CA PHE A 152 -16.24 2.01 25.22
C PHE A 152 -16.24 2.74 26.57
N VAL A 153 -15.17 3.44 26.92
CA VAL A 153 -15.08 4.24 28.14
C VAL A 153 -14.78 5.68 27.80
N LEU A 154 -15.56 6.59 28.37
CA LEU A 154 -15.39 8.03 28.25
C LEU A 154 -15.19 8.62 29.66
N ARG A 155 -14.12 9.38 29.87
CA ARG A 155 -13.80 10.04 31.14
C ARG A 155 -13.69 11.54 30.90
N VAL A 156 -14.49 12.33 31.57
CA VAL A 156 -14.46 13.80 31.51
C VAL A 156 -14.05 14.34 32.87
N THR A 157 -13.01 15.18 32.89
CA THR A 157 -12.51 15.88 34.07
C THR A 157 -12.65 17.38 33.87
N VAL A 158 -13.30 18.06 34.82
CA VAL A 158 -13.41 19.52 34.89
C VAL A 158 -12.63 20.02 36.11
N SER A 159 -11.55 20.74 35.89
CA SER A 159 -10.67 21.27 36.94
C SER A 159 -10.83 22.77 37.04
N SER A 160 -11.07 23.29 38.25
CA SER A 160 -11.12 24.71 38.50
C SER A 160 -9.72 25.29 38.58
N VAL A 161 -9.43 26.34 37.78
CA VAL A 161 -8.23 27.18 37.93
C VAL A 161 -8.51 28.23 39.02
N ASP A 162 -9.54 29.03 38.82
CA ASP A 162 -10.00 30.08 39.75
C ASP A 162 -11.54 30.20 39.76
N TYR A 163 -12.25 29.29 39.13
CA TYR A 163 -13.70 29.22 39.09
C TYR A 163 -14.26 28.79 40.43
N THR A 164 -15.34 29.47 40.89
CA THR A 164 -16.17 29.08 42.02
C THR A 164 -17.62 29.06 41.60
N GLY A 165 -18.31 27.92 41.73
CA GLY A 165 -19.71 27.82 41.37
C GLY A 165 -20.22 26.40 41.17
N GLU A 166 -21.45 26.30 40.74
CA GLU A 166 -22.10 25.02 40.40
C GLU A 166 -21.61 24.54 39.02
N LEU A 167 -21.19 23.27 38.97
CA LEU A 167 -21.03 22.51 37.74
C LEU A 167 -22.19 21.53 37.61
N ARG A 168 -22.72 21.43 36.36
CA ARG A 168 -23.68 20.40 35.99
C ARG A 168 -23.17 19.63 34.78
N LEU A 169 -23.18 18.32 34.87
CA LEU A 169 -22.84 17.40 33.81
C LEU A 169 -24.07 16.54 33.47
N ASP A 170 -24.58 16.70 32.24
CA ASP A 170 -25.69 15.91 31.70
C ASP A 170 -25.13 14.85 30.74
N SER A 171 -24.98 13.61 31.21
CA SER A 171 -24.54 12.48 30.37
C SER A 171 -25.78 11.89 29.68
N LEU A 172 -25.70 11.79 28.34
CA LEU A 172 -26.84 11.39 27.52
C LEU A 172 -26.58 10.01 26.88
N LEU A 173 -27.67 9.27 26.68
CA LEU A 173 -27.75 8.09 25.81
C LEU A 173 -28.94 8.34 24.87
N ASN A 174 -28.64 8.57 23.58
CA ASN A 174 -29.63 8.92 22.58
C ASN A 174 -29.87 7.76 21.61
N GLY A 175 -31.06 7.24 21.53
CA GLY A 175 -31.52 6.22 20.59
C GLY A 175 -32.06 6.78 19.28
N ASP A 176 -32.31 8.09 19.18
CA ASP A 176 -32.74 8.76 17.95
C ASP A 176 -31.50 9.18 17.11
N VAL A 177 -30.88 8.22 16.47
CA VAL A 177 -29.70 8.41 15.64
C VAL A 177 -30.04 8.18 14.17
N THR A 178 -29.29 8.83 13.29
CA THR A 178 -29.42 8.69 11.83
C THR A 178 -28.04 8.44 11.21
N ASN A 179 -28.02 7.74 10.10
CA ASN A 179 -26.84 7.71 9.24
C ASN A 179 -26.65 9.05 8.54
N PHE A 180 -25.39 9.36 8.22
CA PHE A 180 -25.08 10.48 7.35
C PHE A 180 -25.43 10.11 5.90
N SER A 181 -25.93 11.05 5.12
CA SER A 181 -26.13 10.85 3.68
C SER A 181 -25.80 12.13 2.93
N ASP A 182 -25.17 11.97 1.77
CA ASP A 182 -24.84 13.03 0.85
C ASP A 182 -25.31 12.60 -0.57
N PRO A 183 -26.39 13.20 -1.10
CA PRO A 183 -26.92 12.80 -2.42
C PRO A 183 -25.99 13.18 -3.57
N ASP A 184 -25.06 14.11 -3.36
CA ASP A 184 -24.16 14.62 -4.40
C ASP A 184 -22.85 13.80 -4.48
N ASP A 185 -22.56 12.94 -3.48
CA ASP A 185 -21.40 12.06 -3.48
C ASP A 185 -21.83 10.58 -3.50
N PRO A 186 -21.62 9.86 -4.61
CA PRO A 186 -22.00 8.45 -4.73
C PRO A 186 -21.20 7.51 -3.81
N ARG A 187 -20.13 7.98 -3.19
CA ARG A 187 -19.32 7.22 -2.21
C ARG A 187 -19.93 7.29 -0.80
N VAL A 188 -20.87 8.20 -0.58
CA VAL A 188 -21.64 8.35 0.66
C VAL A 188 -23.07 7.88 0.43
N SER A 189 -23.72 7.30 1.44
CA SER A 189 -25.07 6.78 1.32
C SER A 189 -26.08 7.85 0.92
N SER A 190 -26.91 7.54 -0.07
CA SER A 190 -28.09 8.34 -0.46
C SER A 190 -29.41 7.73 0.06
N GLY A 191 -29.35 6.63 0.82
CA GLY A 191 -30.52 5.88 1.29
C GLY A 191 -31.21 6.47 2.52
N THR A 192 -32.07 5.68 3.13
CA THR A 192 -32.83 6.07 4.31
C THR A 192 -31.91 6.41 5.49
N LYS A 193 -32.03 7.61 6.03
CA LYS A 193 -31.20 8.07 7.16
C LYS A 193 -31.47 7.28 8.44
N GLN A 194 -32.75 7.06 8.77
CA GLN A 194 -33.15 6.31 9.96
C GLN A 194 -33.13 4.82 9.67
N LYS A 195 -32.30 4.07 10.40
CA LYS A 195 -32.10 2.62 10.20
C LYS A 195 -32.46 1.80 11.45
N LEU A 196 -32.57 2.47 12.62
CA LEU A 196 -32.85 1.83 13.90
C LEU A 196 -34.16 2.31 14.50
N MET A 197 -34.81 1.41 15.25
CA MET A 197 -35.93 1.69 16.11
C MET A 197 -35.63 1.22 17.53
N THR A 198 -35.79 2.10 18.54
CA THR A 198 -35.68 1.74 19.95
C THR A 198 -36.89 0.93 20.41
N THR A 199 -36.66 -0.29 20.90
CA THR A 199 -37.71 -1.23 21.31
C THR A 199 -37.87 -1.34 22.82
N ALA A 200 -36.82 -1.05 23.61
CA ALA A 200 -36.90 -1.02 25.07
C ALA A 200 -35.96 0.03 25.67
N ARG A 201 -36.29 0.48 26.89
CA ARG A 201 -35.55 1.50 27.66
C ARG A 201 -35.38 1.06 29.08
N TYR A 202 -34.22 1.38 29.70
CA TYR A 202 -33.93 1.08 31.10
C TYR A 202 -33.23 2.28 31.74
N ARG A 203 -33.69 2.66 32.95
CA ARG A 203 -33.13 3.76 33.76
C ARG A 203 -33.21 3.38 35.21
N LYS A 204 -32.15 2.87 35.80
CA LYS A 204 -32.14 2.47 37.21
C LYS A 204 -30.72 2.30 37.73
N ASP A 205 -30.47 2.56 38.98
CA ASP A 205 -29.24 2.32 39.72
C ASP A 205 -28.02 2.92 39.01
N GLY A 206 -28.10 4.21 38.59
CA GLY A 206 -27.05 4.92 37.89
C GLY A 206 -26.80 4.47 36.43
N CYS A 207 -27.58 3.53 35.91
CA CYS A 207 -27.43 2.97 34.55
C CYS A 207 -28.55 3.44 33.61
N LEU A 208 -28.17 3.82 32.39
CA LEU A 208 -29.06 4.10 31.27
C LEU A 208 -28.88 2.97 30.24
N ALA A 209 -29.95 2.44 29.66
CA ALA A 209 -29.80 1.48 28.56
C ALA A 209 -30.98 1.49 27.59
N LEU A 210 -30.66 1.09 26.35
CA LEU A 210 -31.59 0.96 25.23
C LEU A 210 -31.43 -0.41 24.55
N ARG A 211 -32.56 -0.98 24.12
CA ARG A 211 -32.54 -2.03 23.09
C ARG A 211 -33.06 -1.43 21.79
N ALA A 212 -32.39 -1.68 20.71
CA ALA A 212 -32.81 -1.22 19.39
C ALA A 212 -32.77 -2.36 18.38
N GLU A 213 -33.54 -2.23 17.31
CA GLU A 213 -33.58 -3.16 16.18
C GLU A 213 -33.54 -2.39 14.87
N THR A 214 -32.88 -2.97 13.85
CA THR A 214 -32.91 -2.46 12.49
C THR A 214 -34.31 -2.60 11.90
N LEU A 215 -34.68 -1.71 10.97
CA LEU A 215 -36.05 -1.59 10.51
C LEU A 215 -36.48 -2.77 9.60
N VAL A 216 -35.62 -3.22 8.72
CA VAL A 216 -35.89 -4.26 7.72
C VAL A 216 -35.21 -5.58 8.09
N SER A 217 -33.89 -5.58 8.31
CA SER A 217 -33.11 -6.79 8.63
C SER A 217 -33.38 -7.35 10.02
N LYS A 218 -34.09 -6.61 10.91
CA LYS A 218 -34.47 -7.02 12.27
C LYS A 218 -33.31 -7.44 13.17
N ARG A 219 -32.11 -6.93 12.89
CA ARG A 219 -30.93 -7.16 13.70
C ARG A 219 -31.04 -6.39 15.00
N ALA A 220 -30.75 -7.01 16.11
CA ALA A 220 -30.94 -6.43 17.43
C ALA A 220 -29.61 -6.04 18.10
N LEU A 221 -29.66 -4.96 18.88
CA LEU A 221 -28.56 -4.56 19.73
C LEU A 221 -29.05 -4.08 21.09
N GLY A 222 -28.18 -4.25 22.13
CA GLY A 222 -28.31 -3.61 23.42
C GLY A 222 -27.20 -2.56 23.58
N CYS A 223 -27.56 -1.38 24.11
CA CYS A 223 -26.61 -0.34 24.46
C CYS A 223 -26.84 0.10 25.90
N ALA A 224 -25.79 0.15 26.73
CA ALA A 224 -25.88 0.58 28.11
C ALA A 224 -24.77 1.54 28.50
N ALA A 225 -25.04 2.49 29.40
CA ALA A 225 -24.09 3.42 29.95
C ALA A 225 -24.19 3.42 31.47
N MET A 226 -23.15 2.99 32.17
CA MET A 226 -22.99 3.07 33.63
C MET A 226 -22.07 4.21 33.99
N HIS A 227 -22.38 4.94 35.05
CA HIS A 227 -21.65 6.14 35.44
C HIS A 227 -20.95 5.94 36.79
N ALA A 228 -19.79 6.57 36.94
CA ALA A 228 -19.05 6.69 38.20
C ALA A 228 -18.57 8.13 38.37
N MET A 229 -18.96 8.77 39.47
CA MET A 229 -18.51 10.09 39.88
C MET A 229 -18.43 10.11 41.42
N ASP A 230 -17.24 10.42 41.93
CA ASP A 230 -17.00 10.36 43.37
C ASP A 230 -17.92 11.31 44.15
N GLY A 231 -18.65 10.75 45.12
CA GLY A 231 -19.51 11.48 46.05
C GLY A 231 -20.79 12.09 45.41
N ALA A 232 -21.20 11.60 44.22
CA ALA A 232 -22.45 12.07 43.61
C ALA A 232 -23.24 10.91 42.98
N GLU A 233 -24.53 10.88 43.24
CA GLU A 233 -25.50 10.02 42.58
C GLU A 233 -26.23 10.82 41.49
N PRO A 234 -26.51 10.24 40.33
CA PRO A 234 -27.18 10.95 39.26
C PRO A 234 -28.71 11.06 39.46
N GLU A 235 -29.25 12.19 39.05
CA GLU A 235 -30.66 12.30 38.73
C GLU A 235 -30.92 11.68 37.36
N LEU A 236 -31.71 10.59 37.27
CA LEU A 236 -32.03 9.91 36.02
C LEU A 236 -33.36 10.41 35.45
N PHE A 237 -33.30 10.91 34.20
CA PHE A 237 -34.48 11.38 33.47
C PHE A 237 -34.39 10.98 31.99
N GLY A 238 -35.43 11.31 31.20
CA GLY A 238 -35.43 11.07 29.77
C GLY A 238 -36.75 11.42 29.12
N TYR A 239 -36.66 11.70 27.81
CA TYR A 239 -37.82 12.00 26.97
C TYR A 239 -37.68 11.20 25.64
N GLY A 240 -38.70 10.44 25.29
CA GLY A 240 -38.64 9.58 24.11
C GLY A 240 -37.50 8.57 24.19
N ASN A 241 -36.62 8.57 23.21
CA ASN A 241 -35.42 7.70 23.14
C ASN A 241 -34.18 8.38 23.69
N LEU A 242 -34.26 9.60 24.20
CA LEU A 242 -33.17 10.28 24.87
C LEU A 242 -33.22 10.00 26.37
N LEU A 243 -32.22 9.33 26.90
CA LEU A 243 -32.05 9.07 28.34
C LEU A 243 -30.89 9.92 28.86
N ALA A 244 -30.97 10.37 30.11
CA ALA A 244 -30.00 11.24 30.71
C ALA A 244 -29.70 10.88 32.17
N ALA A 245 -28.45 11.09 32.59
CA ALA A 245 -27.96 11.06 33.94
C ALA A 245 -27.32 12.42 34.27
N ARG A 246 -27.92 13.19 35.15
CA ARG A 246 -27.46 14.52 35.58
C ARG A 246 -26.71 14.43 36.88
N PHE A 247 -25.55 15.08 36.90
CA PHE A 247 -24.70 15.26 38.07
C PHE A 247 -24.55 16.76 38.33
N SER A 248 -24.75 17.20 39.57
CA SER A 248 -24.48 18.57 39.98
C SER A 248 -23.52 18.60 41.15
N ARG A 249 -22.58 19.52 41.15
CA ARG A 249 -21.58 19.70 42.19
C ARG A 249 -21.05 21.13 42.21
N THR A 250 -20.92 21.72 43.39
CA THR A 250 -20.20 22.98 43.55
C THR A 250 -18.72 22.70 43.67
N ILE A 251 -17.86 23.41 42.92
CA ILE A 251 -16.42 23.34 42.98
C ILE A 251 -15.79 24.71 43.30
N ARG A 252 -14.55 24.67 43.80
CA ARG A 252 -13.72 25.82 44.15
C ARG A 252 -12.38 25.77 43.46
N PRO A 253 -11.60 26.89 43.44
CA PRO A 253 -10.25 26.93 42.89
C PRO A 253 -9.40 25.75 43.37
N GLY A 254 -8.72 25.08 42.41
CA GLY A 254 -7.89 23.91 42.66
C GLY A 254 -8.60 22.57 42.81
N GLU A 255 -9.95 22.55 42.88
CA GLU A 255 -10.73 21.30 42.88
C GLU A 255 -10.99 20.79 41.45
N ALA A 256 -11.14 19.48 41.33
CA ALA A 256 -11.54 18.81 40.09
C ALA A 256 -12.70 17.84 40.29
N VAL A 257 -13.51 17.68 39.28
CA VAL A 257 -14.60 16.72 39.20
C VAL A 257 -14.37 15.81 38.01
N THR A 258 -14.43 14.50 38.23
CA THR A 258 -14.28 13.49 37.19
C THR A 258 -15.54 12.64 37.07
N LEU A 259 -16.14 12.62 35.88
CA LEU A 259 -17.20 11.71 35.49
C LEU A 259 -16.65 10.65 34.53
N THR A 260 -16.74 9.38 34.91
CA THR A 260 -16.41 8.26 34.04
C THR A 260 -17.67 7.54 33.61
N LYS A 261 -17.82 7.34 32.31
CA LYS A 261 -18.97 6.69 31.67
C LYS A 261 -18.47 5.39 30.98
N TYR A 262 -19.02 4.27 31.40
CA TYR A 262 -18.72 2.94 30.85
C TYR A 262 -19.85 2.51 29.94
N CYS A 263 -19.61 2.44 28.62
CA CYS A 263 -20.60 2.16 27.60
C CYS A 263 -20.40 0.76 27.05
N ALA A 264 -21.42 -0.06 27.04
CA ALA A 264 -21.42 -1.41 26.49
C ALA A 264 -22.37 -1.48 25.30
N TYR A 265 -21.88 -2.12 24.20
CA TYR A 265 -22.65 -2.36 22.97
C TYR A 265 -22.63 -3.86 22.66
N THR A 266 -23.81 -4.49 22.75
CA THR A 266 -23.99 -5.93 22.53
C THR A 266 -24.88 -6.18 21.32
N ASP A 267 -24.55 -7.15 20.50
CA ASP A 267 -25.31 -7.54 19.32
C ASP A 267 -25.74 -9.01 19.38
N GLU A 268 -26.43 -9.47 18.35
CA GLU A 268 -26.97 -10.83 18.24
C GLU A 268 -25.92 -11.94 18.22
N GLN A 269 -24.62 -11.61 18.18
CA GLN A 269 -23.56 -12.62 18.38
C GLN A 269 -23.53 -13.10 19.84
N GLN A 270 -24.15 -12.37 20.76
CA GLN A 270 -24.35 -12.78 22.14
C GLN A 270 -25.68 -13.53 22.29
N GLN A 271 -25.68 -14.58 23.07
CA GLN A 271 -26.90 -15.33 23.39
C GLN A 271 -27.70 -14.65 24.51
N GLY A 272 -29.05 -14.67 24.43
CA GLY A 272 -29.96 -14.23 25.48
C GLY A 272 -30.43 -12.79 25.33
N ASP A 273 -30.75 -12.14 26.45
CA ASP A 273 -31.24 -10.76 26.49
C ASP A 273 -30.09 -9.76 26.33
N LEU A 274 -30.01 -9.14 25.15
CA LEU A 274 -28.98 -8.16 24.80
C LEU A 274 -28.97 -6.94 25.69
N LEU A 275 -30.15 -6.47 26.13
CA LEU A 275 -30.27 -5.32 27.05
C LEU A 275 -29.67 -5.66 28.42
N ALA A 276 -30.06 -6.81 28.98
CA ALA A 276 -29.51 -7.28 30.24
C ALA A 276 -27.99 -7.55 30.15
N ALA A 277 -27.52 -8.10 29.06
CA ALA A 277 -26.08 -8.32 28.81
C ALA A 277 -25.30 -7.00 28.77
N ALA A 278 -25.79 -5.98 28.05
CA ALA A 278 -25.17 -4.66 27.98
C ALA A 278 -25.13 -3.98 29.37
N VAL A 279 -26.23 -4.03 30.13
CA VAL A 279 -26.27 -3.49 31.50
C VAL A 279 -25.29 -4.20 32.43
N SER A 280 -25.24 -5.54 32.36
CA SER A 280 -24.30 -6.34 33.16
C SER A 280 -22.84 -5.99 32.86
N LEU A 281 -22.49 -5.90 31.56
CA LEU A 281 -21.14 -5.55 31.13
C LEU A 281 -20.74 -4.14 31.58
N ALA A 282 -21.60 -3.14 31.37
CA ALA A 282 -21.34 -1.76 31.78
C ALA A 282 -21.11 -1.63 33.30
N ARG A 283 -21.91 -2.35 34.14
CA ARG A 283 -21.71 -2.42 35.58
C ARG A 283 -20.41 -3.10 35.99
N GLN A 284 -20.08 -4.24 35.39
CA GLN A 284 -18.81 -4.93 35.65
C GLN A 284 -17.59 -4.07 35.22
N ALA A 285 -17.73 -3.33 34.13
CA ALA A 285 -16.69 -2.40 33.69
C ALA A 285 -16.46 -1.28 34.70
N ALA A 286 -17.51 -0.69 35.22
CA ALA A 286 -17.44 0.34 36.24
C ALA A 286 -16.84 -0.17 37.56
N GLN A 287 -17.18 -1.40 37.96
CA GLN A 287 -16.63 -2.02 39.18
C GLN A 287 -15.09 -2.24 39.09
N LYS A 288 -14.57 -2.54 37.88
CA LYS A 288 -13.12 -2.68 37.66
C LYS A 288 -12.40 -1.34 37.69
N GLY A 289 -13.06 -0.27 37.30
CA GLY A 289 -12.53 1.10 37.28
C GLY A 289 -11.70 1.42 36.04
N TYR A 290 -11.47 2.70 35.77
CA TYR A 290 -10.83 3.22 34.57
C TYR A 290 -9.37 2.72 34.41
N ASP A 291 -8.58 2.79 35.49
CA ASP A 291 -7.15 2.45 35.49
C ASP A 291 -6.91 0.97 35.16
N TYR A 292 -7.84 0.08 35.54
CA TYR A 292 -7.77 -1.33 35.14
C TYR A 292 -7.82 -1.46 33.61
N TRP A 293 -8.73 -0.76 32.95
CA TRP A 293 -8.91 -0.84 31.49
C TRP A 293 -7.73 -0.22 30.76
N VAL A 294 -7.23 0.93 31.23
CA VAL A 294 -6.03 1.57 30.69
C VAL A 294 -4.81 0.63 30.78
N LYS A 295 -4.59 -0.01 31.93
CA LYS A 295 -3.48 -0.96 32.09
C LYS A 295 -3.61 -2.14 31.14
N LYS A 296 -4.78 -2.76 31.07
CA LYS A 296 -5.03 -3.90 30.14
C LYS A 296 -4.86 -3.53 28.69
N GLN A 297 -5.28 -2.34 28.31
CA GLN A 297 -5.10 -1.77 26.97
C GLN A 297 -3.61 -1.62 26.64
N LYS A 298 -2.84 -1.01 27.54
CA LYS A 298 -1.38 -0.84 27.37
C LYS A 298 -0.65 -2.18 27.26
N ASP A 299 -1.02 -3.18 28.08
CA ASP A 299 -0.43 -4.52 28.00
C ASP A 299 -0.69 -5.16 26.62
N PHE A 300 -1.93 -5.05 26.08
CA PHE A 300 -2.28 -5.56 24.75
C PHE A 300 -1.52 -4.83 23.65
N LEU A 301 -1.51 -3.50 23.66
CA LEU A 301 -0.86 -2.70 22.61
C LEU A 301 0.67 -2.84 22.65
N SER A 302 1.28 -2.99 23.84
CA SER A 302 2.72 -3.28 23.93
C SER A 302 3.08 -4.59 23.22
N ALA A 303 2.27 -5.64 23.41
CA ALA A 303 2.46 -6.91 22.70
C ALA A 303 2.25 -6.75 21.18
N PHE A 304 1.24 -5.99 20.74
CA PHE A 304 1.00 -5.68 19.33
C PHE A 304 2.18 -4.93 18.71
N TRP A 305 2.60 -3.82 19.30
CA TRP A 305 3.70 -2.99 18.78
C TRP A 305 5.03 -3.73 18.71
N SER A 306 5.27 -4.67 19.61
CA SER A 306 6.48 -5.50 19.59
C SER A 306 6.60 -6.37 18.33
N ARG A 307 5.47 -6.65 17.65
CA ARG A 307 5.40 -7.51 16.46
C ARG A 307 5.21 -6.75 15.16
N SER A 308 4.49 -5.62 15.18
CA SER A 308 3.98 -4.95 13.99
C SER A 308 4.69 -3.64 13.65
N ARG A 309 5.41 -3.02 14.63
CA ARG A 309 6.03 -1.72 14.39
C ARG A 309 7.20 -1.82 13.41
N VAL A 310 7.15 -0.99 12.37
CA VAL A 310 8.29 -0.66 11.54
C VAL A 310 9.03 0.52 12.16
N LYS A 311 10.35 0.48 12.21
CA LYS A 311 11.19 1.57 12.74
C LYS A 311 11.99 2.19 11.62
N ILE A 312 11.89 3.51 11.47
CA ILE A 312 12.62 4.32 10.50
C ILE A 312 13.53 5.28 11.26
N SER A 313 14.80 5.39 10.84
CA SER A 313 15.76 6.36 11.38
C SER A 313 16.13 7.37 10.29
N GLY A 314 16.12 8.65 10.66
CA GLY A 314 16.42 9.75 9.74
C GLY A 314 15.18 10.52 9.26
N ASP A 315 13.96 10.01 9.52
CA ASP A 315 12.70 10.66 9.11
C ASP A 315 11.60 10.46 10.16
N ALA A 316 11.52 11.38 11.11
CA ALA A 316 10.55 11.33 12.22
C ALA A 316 9.10 11.57 11.74
N ARG A 317 8.89 12.38 10.68
CA ARG A 317 7.56 12.65 10.13
C ARG A 317 6.95 11.37 9.54
N THR A 318 7.69 10.72 8.66
CA THR A 318 7.27 9.45 8.04
C THR A 318 7.06 8.36 9.10
N GLN A 319 7.92 8.30 10.13
CA GLN A 319 7.72 7.36 11.24
C GLN A 319 6.37 7.55 11.93
N ALA A 320 5.99 8.79 12.26
CA ALA A 320 4.72 9.07 12.94
C ALA A 320 3.50 8.77 12.05
N TYR A 321 3.56 9.09 10.76
CA TYR A 321 2.51 8.78 9.80
C TYR A 321 2.32 7.28 9.63
N LEU A 322 3.42 6.54 9.58
CA LEU A 322 3.38 5.08 9.50
C LEU A 322 2.86 4.43 10.79
N ASP A 323 3.24 4.95 11.96
CA ASP A 323 2.73 4.46 13.25
C ASP A 323 1.19 4.63 13.32
N LEU A 324 0.63 5.75 12.79
CA LEU A 324 -0.82 5.90 12.62
C LEU A 324 -1.39 4.83 11.69
N CYS A 325 -0.80 4.63 10.49
CA CYS A 325 -1.29 3.62 9.54
C CYS A 325 -1.35 2.23 10.18
N VAL A 326 -0.31 1.82 10.91
CA VAL A 326 -0.24 0.52 11.58
C VAL A 326 -1.27 0.41 12.71
N TYR A 327 -1.50 1.47 13.47
CA TYR A 327 -2.52 1.52 14.53
C TYR A 327 -3.93 1.37 13.95
N GLU A 328 -4.22 2.09 12.87
CA GLU A 328 -5.54 2.09 12.24
C GLU A 328 -5.88 0.77 11.54
N LEU A 329 -4.89 0.07 10.99
CA LEU A 329 -5.09 -1.31 10.50
C LEU A 329 -5.60 -2.23 11.61
N LEU A 330 -5.03 -2.15 12.82
CA LEU A 330 -5.53 -2.90 13.98
C LEU A 330 -6.95 -2.48 14.36
N CYS A 331 -7.25 -1.17 14.35
CA CYS A 331 -8.55 -0.62 14.68
C CYS A 331 -9.66 -1.05 13.71
N ALA A 332 -9.32 -1.36 12.45
CA ALA A 332 -10.30 -1.67 11.39
C ALA A 332 -10.58 -3.17 11.22
N ALA A 333 -9.69 -4.06 11.68
CA ALA A 333 -9.74 -5.48 11.33
C ALA A 333 -10.73 -6.29 12.16
N GLY A 334 -11.66 -6.96 11.50
CA GLY A 334 -12.56 -7.92 12.13
C GLY A 334 -11.81 -9.11 12.76
N GLN A 335 -12.08 -9.39 14.03
CA GLN A 335 -11.33 -10.40 14.81
C GLN A 335 -12.11 -11.70 15.06
N ASN A 336 -13.34 -11.82 14.56
CA ASN A 336 -14.26 -12.91 14.88
C ASN A 336 -14.49 -13.92 13.74
N GLY A 337 -13.92 -13.70 12.55
CA GLY A 337 -14.17 -14.51 11.35
C GLY A 337 -15.53 -14.29 10.70
N ARG A 338 -16.34 -13.33 11.18
CA ARG A 338 -17.68 -12.97 10.65
C ARG A 338 -17.73 -11.57 10.07
N SER A 339 -16.69 -10.77 10.28
CA SER A 339 -16.50 -9.45 9.70
C SER A 339 -15.09 -9.34 9.14
N SER A 340 -14.90 -8.41 8.21
CA SER A 340 -13.63 -8.17 7.52
C SER A 340 -13.14 -6.74 7.79
N VAL A 341 -12.41 -6.15 6.84
CA VAL A 341 -11.92 -4.76 6.88
C VAL A 341 -12.76 -3.93 5.93
N ALA A 342 -13.55 -2.99 6.46
CA ALA A 342 -14.30 -2.06 5.62
C ALA A 342 -13.37 -1.04 4.96
N ALA A 343 -13.73 -0.51 3.79
CA ALA A 343 -12.92 0.45 3.03
C ALA A 343 -12.52 1.68 3.86
N LYS A 344 -13.43 2.15 4.75
CA LYS A 344 -13.21 3.26 5.69
C LYS A 344 -13.03 2.79 7.15
N GLY A 345 -12.81 1.50 7.37
CA GLY A 345 -12.73 0.91 8.71
C GLY A 345 -14.00 1.18 9.53
N LEU A 346 -13.79 1.61 10.78
CA LEU A 346 -14.86 2.02 11.70
C LEU A 346 -14.78 3.53 12.02
N SER A 347 -14.10 4.30 11.19
CA SER A 347 -13.86 5.73 11.36
C SER A 347 -14.90 6.61 10.67
N GLY A 348 -15.76 6.03 9.80
CA GLY A 348 -16.79 6.76 9.06
C GLY A 348 -17.72 5.86 8.26
N GLU A 349 -18.71 6.47 7.59
CA GLU A 349 -19.76 5.77 6.83
C GLU A 349 -19.51 5.71 5.33
N GLY A 350 -18.34 6.18 4.86
CA GLY A 350 -18.01 6.14 3.44
C GLY A 350 -18.04 4.71 2.89
N TYR A 351 -18.50 4.56 1.66
CA TYR A 351 -18.78 3.26 1.02
C TYR A 351 -19.76 2.37 1.81
N GLU A 352 -20.61 2.96 2.64
CA GLU A 352 -21.66 2.28 3.41
C GLU A 352 -21.14 1.14 4.33
N GLY A 353 -19.84 1.17 4.68
CA GLY A 353 -19.18 0.15 5.51
C GLY A 353 -18.87 -1.16 4.79
N HIS A 354 -18.89 -1.19 3.45
CA HIS A 354 -18.65 -2.38 2.65
C HIS A 354 -17.19 -2.84 2.69
N TYR A 355 -17.02 -4.15 2.53
CA TYR A 355 -15.75 -4.85 2.30
C TYR A 355 -15.55 -5.07 0.81
N PHE A 356 -14.31 -4.87 0.35
CA PHE A 356 -13.86 -5.01 -1.03
C PHE A 356 -12.65 -5.95 -1.08
N TRP A 357 -12.07 -6.15 -2.27
CA TRP A 357 -10.79 -6.82 -2.46
C TRP A 357 -9.59 -6.09 -1.82
N ASP A 358 -9.81 -4.87 -1.40
CA ASP A 358 -8.93 -4.04 -0.57
C ASP A 358 -8.35 -4.79 0.62
N CYS A 359 -9.19 -5.61 1.26
CA CYS A 359 -8.78 -6.43 2.39
C CYS A 359 -7.67 -7.40 1.98
N GLU A 360 -7.88 -8.19 0.93
CA GLU A 360 -7.00 -9.29 0.56
C GLU A 360 -5.64 -8.84 0.03
N ILE A 361 -5.61 -7.73 -0.73
CA ILE A 361 -4.39 -7.27 -1.39
C ILE A 361 -3.60 -6.27 -0.55
N TYR A 362 -4.27 -5.46 0.26
CA TYR A 362 -3.59 -4.36 0.97
C TYR A 362 -3.55 -4.55 2.49
N ALA A 363 -4.66 -4.89 3.14
CA ALA A 363 -4.71 -5.02 4.60
C ALA A 363 -4.26 -6.41 5.11
N PHE A 364 -4.72 -7.47 4.48
CA PHE A 364 -4.40 -8.86 4.87
C PHE A 364 -2.89 -9.15 4.96
N PRO A 365 -2.03 -8.71 4.02
CA PRO A 365 -0.59 -8.99 4.11
C PRO A 365 0.08 -8.39 5.35
N PHE A 366 -0.42 -7.26 5.86
CA PHE A 366 0.04 -6.70 7.14
C PHE A 366 -0.21 -7.69 8.29
N PHE A 367 -1.43 -8.24 8.38
CA PHE A 367 -1.76 -9.22 9.43
C PHE A 367 -1.00 -10.53 9.22
N LEU A 368 -0.84 -10.97 7.98
CA LEU A 368 -0.06 -12.16 7.68
C LEU A 368 1.39 -12.05 8.19
N ALA A 369 1.99 -10.87 8.02
CA ALA A 369 3.35 -10.60 8.46
C ALA A 369 3.48 -10.41 9.98
N SER A 370 2.47 -9.83 10.66
CA SER A 370 2.54 -9.42 12.07
C SER A 370 1.75 -10.31 13.04
N ALA A 371 0.58 -10.81 12.61
CA ALA A 371 -0.39 -11.55 13.42
C ALA A 371 -1.17 -12.57 12.56
N PRO A 372 -0.56 -13.70 12.14
CA PRO A 372 -1.18 -14.68 11.23
C PRO A 372 -2.53 -15.23 11.74
N GLU A 373 -2.74 -15.24 13.05
CA GLU A 373 -4.01 -15.60 13.68
C GLU A 373 -5.15 -14.64 13.33
N MET A 374 -4.85 -13.33 13.15
CA MET A 374 -5.81 -12.33 12.67
C MET A 374 -6.02 -12.47 11.16
N ALA A 375 -4.96 -12.68 10.38
CA ALA A 375 -5.06 -12.97 8.95
C ALA A 375 -5.99 -14.16 8.68
N LYS A 376 -5.89 -15.23 9.47
CA LYS A 376 -6.80 -16.39 9.38
C LYS A 376 -8.26 -15.99 9.56
N LYS A 377 -8.57 -15.09 10.49
CA LYS A 377 -9.96 -14.62 10.73
C LYS A 377 -10.54 -13.87 9.52
N LEU A 378 -9.71 -13.09 8.82
CA LEU A 378 -10.14 -12.43 7.59
C LEU A 378 -10.45 -13.45 6.48
N LEU A 379 -9.65 -14.53 6.36
CA LEU A 379 -9.93 -15.64 5.44
C LEU A 379 -11.14 -16.47 5.87
N ASP A 380 -11.33 -16.70 7.18
CA ASP A 380 -12.51 -17.38 7.70
C ASP A 380 -13.79 -16.65 7.26
N TYR A 381 -13.81 -15.30 7.26
CA TYR A 381 -14.92 -14.51 6.73
C TYR A 381 -15.23 -14.85 5.25
N ARG A 382 -14.22 -14.90 4.38
CA ARG A 382 -14.42 -15.25 2.96
C ARG A 382 -14.88 -16.70 2.79
N TYR A 383 -14.35 -17.60 3.60
CA TYR A 383 -14.75 -19.02 3.57
C TYR A 383 -16.20 -19.22 4.03
N GLU A 384 -16.64 -18.54 5.09
CA GLU A 384 -18.03 -18.60 5.59
C GLU A 384 -19.05 -18.09 4.54
N HIS A 385 -18.61 -17.21 3.61
CA HIS A 385 -19.44 -16.67 2.53
C HIS A 385 -19.24 -17.38 1.17
N LEU A 386 -18.54 -18.52 1.13
CA LEU A 386 -18.29 -19.26 -0.11
C LEU A 386 -19.59 -19.77 -0.77
N ASP A 387 -20.57 -20.18 0.03
CA ASP A 387 -21.88 -20.63 -0.50
C ASP A 387 -22.68 -19.46 -1.09
N ALA A 388 -22.58 -18.26 -0.51
CA ALA A 388 -23.17 -17.05 -1.10
C ALA A 388 -22.48 -16.71 -2.44
N ALA A 389 -21.17 -16.86 -2.55
CA ALA A 389 -20.43 -16.68 -3.79
C ALA A 389 -20.79 -17.74 -4.85
N ARG A 390 -21.03 -19.00 -4.46
CA ARG A 390 -21.58 -20.02 -5.35
C ARG A 390 -22.97 -19.64 -5.88
N ALA A 391 -23.85 -19.15 -5.01
CA ALA A 391 -25.18 -18.69 -5.40
C ALA A 391 -25.12 -17.48 -6.35
N HIS A 392 -24.21 -16.53 -6.09
CA HIS A 392 -23.97 -15.36 -6.96
C HIS A 392 -23.52 -15.79 -8.36
N ALA A 393 -22.59 -16.74 -8.47
CA ALA A 393 -22.16 -17.27 -9.77
C ALA A 393 -23.36 -17.86 -10.57
N ARG A 394 -24.25 -18.63 -9.89
CA ARG A 394 -25.46 -19.18 -10.53
C ARG A 394 -26.42 -18.09 -11.01
N MET A 395 -26.55 -17.00 -10.24
CA MET A 395 -27.41 -15.87 -10.60
C MET A 395 -26.92 -15.15 -11.86
N LEU A 396 -25.60 -15.10 -12.09
CA LEU A 396 -25.01 -14.54 -13.30
C LEU A 396 -24.96 -15.53 -14.47
N GLY A 397 -25.48 -16.77 -14.30
CA GLY A 397 -25.59 -17.78 -15.36
C GLY A 397 -24.45 -18.78 -15.43
N HIS A 398 -23.50 -18.76 -14.48
CA HIS A 398 -22.42 -19.75 -14.44
C HIS A 398 -22.93 -21.12 -13.92
N GLU A 399 -22.53 -22.18 -14.58
CA GLU A 399 -22.94 -23.53 -14.18
C GLU A 399 -22.21 -24.02 -12.93
N ARG A 400 -20.96 -23.58 -12.71
CA ARG A 400 -20.09 -24.04 -11.61
C ARG A 400 -19.25 -22.88 -11.08
N GLY A 401 -18.58 -23.13 -9.94
CA GLY A 401 -17.68 -22.18 -9.32
C GLY A 401 -18.35 -21.22 -8.35
N ALA A 402 -17.58 -20.28 -7.85
CA ALA A 402 -18.01 -19.25 -6.91
C ALA A 402 -17.55 -17.89 -7.41
N LEU A 403 -18.43 -16.89 -7.43
CA LEU A 403 -18.13 -15.49 -7.76
C LEU A 403 -18.33 -14.64 -6.50
N TYR A 404 -17.25 -14.19 -5.90
CA TYR A 404 -17.30 -13.29 -4.78
C TYR A 404 -17.78 -11.90 -5.21
N PRO A 405 -18.57 -11.21 -4.37
CA PRO A 405 -19.11 -9.90 -4.71
C PRO A 405 -18.02 -8.83 -4.75
N TRP A 406 -18.21 -7.79 -5.55
CA TRP A 406 -17.33 -6.63 -5.59
C TRP A 406 -17.33 -5.89 -4.25
N ARG A 407 -18.53 -5.62 -3.69
CA ARG A 407 -18.69 -5.03 -2.37
C ARG A 407 -19.83 -5.66 -1.57
N THR A 408 -19.59 -5.90 -0.28
CA THR A 408 -20.54 -6.61 0.58
C THR A 408 -20.25 -6.37 2.06
N ILE A 409 -21.24 -6.66 2.93
CA ILE A 409 -21.03 -6.87 4.36
C ILE A 409 -21.30 -8.34 4.74
N ALA A 410 -22.32 -8.96 4.19
CA ALA A 410 -22.82 -10.29 4.54
C ALA A 410 -22.78 -11.30 3.38
N GLY A 411 -21.89 -11.10 2.42
CA GLY A 411 -21.61 -12.08 1.35
C GLY A 411 -22.40 -11.89 0.04
N SER A 412 -23.49 -11.13 0.00
CA SER A 412 -24.21 -10.81 -1.24
C SER A 412 -23.73 -9.50 -1.85
N GLU A 413 -23.79 -9.40 -3.19
CA GLU A 413 -23.44 -8.19 -3.93
C GLU A 413 -24.35 -7.02 -3.56
N CYS A 414 -23.73 -5.85 -3.31
CA CYS A 414 -24.42 -4.62 -2.90
C CYS A 414 -24.38 -3.51 -3.96
N SER A 415 -23.76 -3.74 -5.12
CA SER A 415 -23.61 -2.73 -6.16
C SER A 415 -24.63 -2.88 -7.28
N SER A 416 -25.31 -1.77 -7.62
CA SER A 416 -26.13 -1.66 -8.84
C SER A 416 -25.32 -1.29 -10.09
N TYR A 417 -24.05 -0.96 -9.95
CA TYR A 417 -23.16 -0.58 -11.04
C TYR A 417 -22.52 -1.84 -11.65
N TYR A 418 -23.11 -2.36 -12.75
CA TYR A 418 -22.76 -3.66 -13.29
C TYR A 418 -21.31 -3.80 -13.80
N PRO A 419 -20.64 -2.77 -14.35
CA PRO A 419 -19.24 -2.92 -14.76
C PRO A 419 -18.30 -3.30 -13.62
N SER A 420 -18.64 -2.94 -12.37
CA SER A 420 -17.92 -3.34 -11.17
C SER A 420 -18.60 -4.49 -10.43
N GLY A 421 -19.88 -4.37 -10.08
CA GLY A 421 -20.58 -5.39 -9.29
C GLY A 421 -20.73 -6.74 -9.98
N SER A 422 -20.81 -6.78 -11.32
CA SER A 422 -20.99 -8.03 -12.07
C SER A 422 -19.75 -8.47 -12.84
N ALA A 423 -18.83 -7.57 -13.22
CA ALA A 423 -17.78 -7.86 -14.18
C ALA A 423 -16.35 -7.85 -13.61
N GLN A 424 -16.14 -7.52 -12.34
CA GLN A 424 -14.82 -7.58 -11.70
C GLN A 424 -14.47 -9.00 -11.24
N TYR A 425 -14.17 -9.88 -12.18
CA TYR A 425 -13.83 -11.28 -11.91
C TYR A 425 -12.46 -11.46 -11.24
N HIS A 426 -11.55 -10.49 -11.36
CA HIS A 426 -10.24 -10.53 -10.75
C HIS A 426 -10.27 -10.69 -9.23
N ILE A 427 -11.34 -10.23 -8.55
CA ILE A 427 -11.54 -10.34 -7.10
C ILE A 427 -11.41 -11.78 -6.62
N ASN A 428 -11.86 -12.72 -7.44
CA ASN A 428 -11.72 -14.15 -7.14
C ASN A 428 -10.26 -14.59 -7.07
N ALA A 429 -9.41 -14.10 -7.99
CA ALA A 429 -7.98 -14.38 -7.97
C ALA A 429 -7.29 -13.72 -6.78
N ASP A 430 -7.72 -12.51 -6.39
CA ASP A 430 -7.18 -11.77 -5.25
C ASP A 430 -7.44 -12.52 -3.93
N ILE A 431 -8.67 -13.04 -3.77
CA ILE A 431 -9.03 -13.87 -2.63
C ILE A 431 -8.24 -15.19 -2.65
N ALA A 432 -8.19 -15.88 -3.79
CA ALA A 432 -7.42 -17.10 -3.94
C ALA A 432 -5.93 -16.90 -3.61
N HIS A 433 -5.35 -15.78 -4.05
CA HIS A 433 -3.98 -15.38 -3.73
C HIS A 433 -3.78 -15.24 -2.21
N ALA A 434 -4.69 -14.57 -1.50
CA ALA A 434 -4.58 -14.41 -0.04
C ALA A 434 -4.59 -15.77 0.69
N PHE A 435 -5.43 -16.74 0.25
CA PHE A 435 -5.42 -18.10 0.78
C PHE A 435 -4.09 -18.82 0.51
N CYS A 436 -3.50 -18.66 -0.67
CA CYS A 436 -2.17 -19.21 -1.00
C CYS A 436 -1.08 -18.58 -0.12
N GLN A 437 -1.09 -17.25 0.04
CA GLN A 437 -0.13 -16.53 0.88
C GLN A 437 -0.19 -17.01 2.33
N TYR A 438 -1.38 -17.22 2.88
CA TYR A 438 -1.55 -17.80 4.22
C TYR A 438 -0.92 -19.19 4.33
N TRP A 439 -1.18 -20.08 3.37
CA TRP A 439 -0.55 -21.40 3.33
C TRP A 439 0.97 -21.31 3.27
N TYR A 440 1.52 -20.44 2.41
CA TYR A 440 2.98 -20.31 2.29
C TYR A 440 3.64 -19.75 3.54
N ALA A 441 2.97 -18.81 4.24
CA ALA A 441 3.49 -18.22 5.47
C ALA A 441 3.42 -19.17 6.67
N THR A 442 2.41 -20.05 6.74
CA THR A 442 2.10 -20.79 7.98
C THR A 442 2.27 -22.29 7.88
N ARG A 443 2.03 -22.89 6.71
CA ARG A 443 1.89 -24.33 6.50
C ARG A 443 0.86 -24.97 7.44
N ASP A 444 -0.23 -24.23 7.76
CA ASP A 444 -1.33 -24.73 8.60
C ASP A 444 -2.07 -25.86 7.92
N GLU A 445 -1.67 -27.10 8.22
CA GLU A 445 -2.26 -28.32 7.62
C GLU A 445 -3.75 -28.44 7.92
N SER A 446 -4.20 -27.94 9.06
CA SER A 446 -5.61 -27.97 9.44
C SER A 446 -6.49 -27.07 8.54
N TYR A 447 -5.87 -26.11 7.87
CA TYR A 447 -6.55 -25.15 7.01
C TYR A 447 -6.44 -25.48 5.52
N LEU A 448 -5.53 -26.38 5.12
CA LEU A 448 -5.21 -26.68 3.71
C LEU A 448 -6.43 -27.14 2.89
N ALA A 449 -7.32 -27.92 3.48
CA ALA A 449 -8.54 -28.36 2.78
C ALA A 449 -9.45 -27.19 2.41
N ARG A 450 -9.59 -26.18 3.30
CA ARG A 450 -10.34 -24.94 3.01
C ARG A 450 -9.67 -24.11 1.91
N VAL A 451 -8.34 -23.99 1.94
CA VAL A 451 -7.56 -23.35 0.88
C VAL A 451 -7.85 -24.01 -0.47
N CYS A 452 -7.74 -25.34 -0.55
CA CYS A 452 -8.00 -26.09 -1.78
C CYS A 452 -9.45 -25.92 -2.26
N GLU A 453 -10.44 -25.91 -1.36
CA GLU A 453 -11.85 -25.71 -1.73
C GLU A 453 -12.08 -24.36 -2.39
N VAL A 454 -11.58 -23.26 -1.80
CA VAL A 454 -11.69 -21.92 -2.38
C VAL A 454 -11.01 -21.85 -3.74
N LEU A 455 -9.81 -22.40 -3.87
CA LEU A 455 -9.05 -22.41 -5.12
C LEU A 455 -9.77 -23.19 -6.23
N VAL A 456 -10.35 -24.36 -5.90
CA VAL A 456 -11.09 -25.19 -6.87
C VAL A 456 -12.35 -24.47 -7.35
N GLU A 457 -13.10 -23.84 -6.42
CA GLU A 457 -14.32 -23.13 -6.79
C GLU A 457 -14.04 -21.87 -7.62
N THR A 458 -12.94 -21.16 -7.31
CA THR A 458 -12.47 -20.03 -8.11
C THR A 458 -11.97 -20.48 -9.49
N ALA A 459 -11.23 -21.58 -9.55
CA ALA A 459 -10.76 -22.16 -10.83
C ALA A 459 -11.94 -22.61 -11.71
N ARG A 460 -12.97 -23.22 -11.11
CA ARG A 460 -14.21 -23.59 -11.82
C ARG A 460 -14.90 -22.41 -12.49
N LEU A 461 -14.97 -21.28 -11.77
CA LEU A 461 -15.53 -20.06 -12.32
C LEU A 461 -14.74 -19.60 -13.55
N TYR A 462 -13.40 -19.50 -13.43
CA TYR A 462 -12.58 -19.07 -14.56
C TYR A 462 -12.62 -20.03 -15.75
N LEU A 463 -12.77 -21.32 -15.50
CA LEU A 463 -12.91 -22.31 -16.58
C LEU A 463 -14.24 -22.14 -17.34
N ASP A 464 -15.30 -21.71 -16.63
CA ASP A 464 -16.65 -21.45 -17.19
C ASP A 464 -16.72 -20.11 -17.93
N VAL A 465 -16.05 -19.07 -17.41
CA VAL A 465 -15.99 -17.74 -18.03
C VAL A 465 -15.13 -17.72 -19.29
N GLY A 466 -13.99 -18.44 -19.26
CA GLY A 466 -13.03 -18.47 -20.36
C GLY A 466 -13.25 -19.61 -21.34
N HIS A 467 -12.53 -19.58 -22.45
CA HIS A 467 -12.56 -20.62 -23.46
C HIS A 467 -11.24 -20.77 -24.22
N MET A 468 -11.03 -21.94 -24.82
CA MET A 468 -9.87 -22.18 -25.69
C MET A 468 -10.13 -21.66 -27.11
N LYS A 469 -9.20 -20.83 -27.61
CA LYS A 469 -9.21 -20.31 -29.00
C LYS A 469 -7.77 -20.27 -29.51
N ASP A 470 -7.54 -20.89 -30.66
CA ASP A 470 -6.20 -20.95 -31.30
C ASP A 470 -5.09 -21.49 -30.38
N GLY A 471 -5.44 -22.46 -29.53
CA GLY A 471 -4.50 -23.07 -28.57
C GLY A 471 -4.19 -22.24 -27.32
N LEU A 472 -4.84 -21.08 -27.16
CA LEU A 472 -4.72 -20.20 -25.99
C LEU A 472 -6.05 -20.12 -25.22
N PHE A 473 -5.98 -20.03 -23.91
CA PHE A 473 -7.13 -19.80 -23.04
C PHE A 473 -7.38 -18.30 -22.89
N ARG A 474 -8.60 -17.84 -23.16
CA ARG A 474 -9.00 -16.43 -23.19
C ARG A 474 -10.14 -16.17 -22.22
N ILE A 475 -10.18 -14.98 -21.64
CA ILE A 475 -11.27 -14.48 -20.80
C ILE A 475 -11.76 -13.15 -21.40
N GLU A 476 -13.03 -13.08 -21.76
CA GLU A 476 -13.64 -11.93 -22.43
C GLU A 476 -14.71 -11.28 -21.52
N GLY A 477 -15.02 -10.00 -21.76
CA GLY A 477 -16.13 -9.30 -21.11
C GLY A 477 -15.93 -9.02 -19.62
N VAL A 478 -14.72 -8.69 -19.17
CA VAL A 478 -14.38 -8.44 -17.76
C VAL A 478 -13.94 -7.01 -17.49
N THR A 479 -14.01 -6.59 -16.24
CA THR A 479 -13.41 -5.35 -15.74
C THR A 479 -12.24 -5.71 -14.82
N GLY A 480 -11.06 -5.14 -15.09
CA GLY A 480 -9.87 -5.28 -14.24
C GLY A 480 -9.92 -4.36 -13.02
N PRO A 481 -8.80 -4.27 -12.26
CA PRO A 481 -8.65 -3.31 -11.17
C PRO A 481 -8.85 -1.85 -11.60
N ASP A 482 -8.46 -1.50 -12.82
CA ASP A 482 -8.70 -0.18 -13.40
C ASP A 482 -10.16 -0.01 -13.84
N GLU A 483 -10.92 0.78 -13.07
CA GLU A 483 -12.36 1.00 -13.33
C GLU A 483 -12.62 2.07 -14.41
N TYR A 484 -11.59 2.74 -14.97
CA TYR A 484 -11.71 3.63 -16.15
C TYR A 484 -11.73 2.86 -17.45
N THR A 485 -11.45 1.56 -17.39
CA THR A 485 -11.52 0.62 -18.49
C THR A 485 -12.41 -0.55 -18.08
N CYS A 486 -13.57 -0.73 -18.70
CA CYS A 486 -14.54 -1.74 -18.29
C CYS A 486 -15.11 -2.55 -19.46
N ILE A 487 -15.51 -3.80 -19.17
CA ILE A 487 -16.09 -4.77 -20.11
C ILE A 487 -15.16 -4.94 -21.31
N VAL A 488 -13.96 -5.41 -21.02
CA VAL A 488 -12.88 -5.62 -22.00
C VAL A 488 -12.51 -7.09 -22.13
N ASP A 489 -11.83 -7.43 -23.20
CA ASP A 489 -11.39 -8.78 -23.49
C ASP A 489 -9.91 -8.92 -23.10
N ASN A 490 -9.60 -10.05 -22.47
CA ASN A 490 -8.24 -10.42 -22.06
C ASN A 490 -7.54 -9.35 -21.22
N ASN A 491 -8.22 -8.88 -20.16
CA ASN A 491 -7.55 -8.02 -19.18
C ASN A 491 -6.34 -8.74 -18.59
N TYR A 492 -5.15 -8.13 -18.68
CA TYR A 492 -3.88 -8.76 -18.28
C TYR A 492 -3.88 -9.19 -16.83
N TYR A 493 -4.38 -8.34 -15.93
CA TYR A 493 -4.44 -8.64 -14.48
C TYR A 493 -5.34 -9.86 -14.22
N THR A 494 -6.56 -9.84 -14.76
CA THR A 494 -7.53 -10.94 -14.59
C THR A 494 -6.98 -12.25 -15.15
N ASN A 495 -6.36 -12.22 -16.34
CA ASN A 495 -5.80 -13.41 -16.97
C ASN A 495 -4.59 -13.95 -16.15
N ALA A 496 -3.68 -13.09 -15.71
CA ALA A 496 -2.53 -13.50 -14.88
C ALA A 496 -2.98 -14.09 -13.53
N GLY A 497 -3.98 -13.47 -12.89
CA GLY A 497 -4.57 -13.98 -11.63
C GLY A 497 -5.30 -15.32 -11.82
N ALA A 498 -6.05 -15.49 -12.92
CA ALA A 498 -6.71 -16.74 -13.26
C ALA A 498 -5.68 -17.85 -13.54
N ALA A 499 -4.63 -17.58 -14.32
CA ALA A 499 -3.55 -18.53 -14.57
C ALA A 499 -2.88 -18.98 -13.26
N ASN A 500 -2.56 -18.03 -12.38
CA ASN A 500 -2.00 -18.34 -11.06
C ASN A 500 -2.96 -19.22 -10.24
N THR A 501 -4.26 -18.90 -10.22
CA THR A 501 -5.28 -19.66 -9.49
C THR A 501 -5.38 -21.10 -9.99
N PHE A 502 -5.40 -21.33 -11.29
CA PHE A 502 -5.42 -22.66 -11.89
C PHE A 502 -4.20 -23.49 -11.47
N LEU A 503 -3.01 -22.92 -11.56
CA LEU A 503 -1.75 -23.63 -11.25
C LEU A 503 -1.61 -23.89 -9.74
N GLU A 504 -2.06 -22.97 -8.90
CA GLU A 504 -2.03 -23.15 -7.44
C GLU A 504 -3.09 -24.15 -6.96
N ALA A 505 -4.29 -24.17 -7.55
CA ALA A 505 -5.30 -25.22 -7.27
C ALA A 505 -4.73 -26.60 -7.54
N CYS A 506 -4.07 -26.82 -8.67
CA CYS A 506 -3.40 -28.08 -9.00
C CYS A 506 -2.28 -28.41 -8.00
N SER A 507 -1.43 -27.44 -7.67
CA SER A 507 -0.27 -27.63 -6.79
C SER A 507 -0.71 -27.98 -5.36
N LEU A 508 -1.64 -27.22 -4.78
CA LEU A 508 -2.07 -27.40 -3.39
C LEU A 508 -2.98 -28.63 -3.23
N CYS A 509 -3.80 -28.97 -4.22
CA CYS A 509 -4.56 -30.24 -4.21
C CYS A 509 -3.64 -31.47 -4.26
N ARG A 510 -2.52 -31.45 -4.99
CA ARG A 510 -1.50 -32.51 -4.94
C ARG A 510 -0.85 -32.62 -3.57
N ILE A 511 -0.55 -31.50 -2.91
CA ILE A 511 -0.04 -31.48 -1.54
C ILE A 511 -1.08 -32.07 -0.57
N LEU A 512 -2.36 -31.71 -0.72
CA LEU A 512 -3.45 -32.25 0.08
C LEU A 512 -3.63 -33.74 -0.16
N GLU A 513 -3.46 -34.24 -1.40
CA GLU A 513 -3.48 -35.66 -1.75
C GLU A 513 -2.33 -36.42 -1.03
N GLY A 514 -1.11 -35.90 -1.08
CA GLY A 514 0.05 -36.43 -0.37
C GLY A 514 -0.13 -36.52 1.14
N LYS A 515 -1.03 -35.68 1.71
CA LYS A 515 -1.43 -35.71 3.12
C LYS A 515 -2.71 -36.54 3.39
N GLY A 516 -3.28 -37.19 2.38
CA GLY A 516 -4.47 -38.05 2.50
C GLY A 516 -5.81 -37.29 2.56
N GLY A 517 -5.83 -35.97 2.39
CA GLY A 517 -7.04 -35.13 2.52
C GLY A 517 -7.85 -34.96 1.22
N PHE A 518 -7.31 -35.31 0.05
CA PHE A 518 -7.97 -35.04 -1.24
C PHE A 518 -9.26 -35.85 -1.44
N ALA A 519 -9.32 -37.09 -0.94
CA ALA A 519 -10.52 -37.93 -1.05
C ALA A 519 -11.74 -37.27 -0.35
N ALA A 520 -11.54 -36.70 0.85
CA ALA A 520 -12.61 -36.00 1.57
C ALA A 520 -13.02 -34.71 0.86
N LEU A 521 -12.08 -33.98 0.25
CA LEU A 521 -12.40 -32.79 -0.57
C LEU A 521 -13.19 -33.21 -1.83
N SER A 522 -12.78 -34.30 -2.50
CA SER A 522 -13.48 -34.84 -3.66
C SER A 522 -14.92 -35.30 -3.31
N GLU A 523 -15.11 -35.92 -2.16
CA GLU A 523 -16.47 -36.28 -1.67
C GLU A 523 -17.32 -35.02 -1.40
N LYS A 524 -16.72 -33.98 -0.80
CA LYS A 524 -17.43 -32.75 -0.44
C LYS A 524 -17.89 -31.92 -1.65
N ILE A 525 -16.99 -31.70 -2.63
CA ILE A 525 -17.25 -30.77 -3.75
C ILE A 525 -17.18 -31.43 -5.15
N GLY A 526 -16.98 -32.74 -5.22
CA GLY A 526 -16.95 -33.49 -6.49
C GLY A 526 -15.74 -33.17 -7.37
N VAL A 527 -14.64 -32.66 -6.82
CA VAL A 527 -13.42 -32.36 -7.60
C VAL A 527 -12.73 -33.67 -8.04
N THR A 528 -12.29 -33.70 -9.31
CA THR A 528 -11.67 -34.88 -9.91
C THR A 528 -10.25 -34.57 -10.41
N LYS A 529 -9.43 -35.60 -10.64
CA LYS A 529 -8.11 -35.43 -11.25
C LYS A 529 -8.18 -34.90 -12.68
N ALA A 530 -9.16 -35.31 -13.46
CA ALA A 530 -9.39 -34.80 -14.80
C ALA A 530 -9.72 -33.31 -14.80
N GLU A 531 -10.45 -32.82 -13.78
CA GLU A 531 -10.72 -31.40 -13.61
C GLU A 531 -9.44 -30.61 -13.27
N LEU A 532 -8.56 -31.16 -12.41
CA LEU A 532 -7.24 -30.55 -12.13
C LEU A 532 -6.35 -30.52 -13.38
N GLU A 533 -6.42 -31.51 -14.26
CA GLU A 533 -5.72 -31.51 -15.56
C GLU A 533 -6.27 -30.43 -16.48
N ALA A 534 -7.60 -30.20 -16.51
CA ALA A 534 -8.20 -29.09 -17.27
C ALA A 534 -7.73 -27.72 -16.74
N PHE A 535 -7.67 -27.55 -15.41
CA PHE A 535 -7.09 -26.33 -14.80
C PHE A 535 -5.64 -26.13 -15.20
N SER A 536 -4.81 -27.18 -15.12
CA SER A 536 -3.40 -27.10 -15.52
C SER A 536 -3.22 -26.69 -16.98
N SER A 537 -4.07 -27.26 -17.86
CA SER A 537 -4.06 -26.95 -19.30
C SER A 537 -4.46 -25.50 -19.56
N ALA A 538 -5.56 -25.03 -18.94
CA ALA A 538 -6.02 -23.65 -19.08
C ALA A 538 -5.00 -22.65 -18.52
N GLY A 539 -4.43 -22.91 -17.33
CA GLY A 539 -3.44 -22.04 -16.72
C GLY A 539 -2.14 -21.92 -17.51
N THR A 540 -1.69 -23.05 -18.13
CA THR A 540 -0.48 -23.06 -18.97
C THR A 540 -0.71 -22.37 -20.32
N ALA A 541 -1.90 -22.50 -20.89
CA ALA A 541 -2.29 -21.91 -22.18
C ALA A 541 -2.85 -20.49 -22.07
N MET A 542 -2.85 -19.89 -20.88
CA MET A 542 -3.44 -18.55 -20.67
C MET A 542 -2.83 -17.50 -21.60
N TYR A 543 -3.70 -16.79 -22.30
CA TYR A 543 -3.32 -15.66 -23.15
C TYR A 543 -3.02 -14.42 -22.29
N LEU A 544 -1.80 -13.90 -22.43
CA LEU A 544 -1.35 -12.65 -21.80
C LEU A 544 -1.04 -11.65 -22.92
N PRO A 545 -1.81 -10.56 -23.08
CA PRO A 545 -1.65 -9.65 -24.21
C PRO A 545 -0.37 -8.83 -24.11
N MET A 546 0.44 -8.82 -25.19
CA MET A 546 1.66 -8.03 -25.31
C MET A 546 1.63 -7.13 -26.55
N GLU A 547 2.37 -6.04 -26.50
CA GLU A 547 2.71 -5.18 -27.63
C GLU A 547 4.23 -5.29 -27.88
N GLU A 548 4.61 -6.08 -28.88
CA GLU A 548 6.04 -6.37 -29.16
C GLU A 548 6.85 -5.14 -29.53
N ARG A 549 6.27 -4.21 -30.32
CA ARG A 549 6.97 -3.00 -30.77
C ARG A 549 7.34 -2.07 -29.62
N LEU A 550 6.47 -1.95 -28.63
CA LEU A 550 6.72 -1.14 -27.41
C LEU A 550 7.44 -1.96 -26.34
N GLY A 551 7.38 -3.29 -26.42
CA GLY A 551 7.92 -4.21 -25.40
C GLY A 551 7.19 -4.08 -24.07
N ILE A 552 5.86 -3.91 -24.09
CA ILE A 552 5.00 -3.75 -22.90
C ILE A 552 3.89 -4.81 -22.87
N CYS A 553 3.42 -5.15 -21.68
CA CYS A 553 2.20 -5.90 -21.51
C CYS A 553 1.01 -4.95 -21.68
N LYS A 554 0.04 -5.31 -22.57
CA LYS A 554 -1.18 -4.51 -22.76
C LYS A 554 -2.14 -4.76 -21.62
N GLN A 555 -2.83 -3.72 -21.15
CA GLN A 555 -3.84 -3.86 -20.10
C GLN A 555 -5.02 -4.75 -20.57
N ASP A 556 -5.42 -4.62 -21.83
CA ASP A 556 -6.41 -5.46 -22.53
C ASP A 556 -6.17 -5.43 -24.04
N ASP A 557 -6.96 -6.20 -24.81
CA ASP A 557 -6.80 -6.28 -26.27
C ASP A 557 -7.01 -4.94 -26.98
N THR A 558 -7.75 -4.01 -26.38
CA THR A 558 -8.18 -2.75 -27.01
C THR A 558 -7.50 -1.50 -26.49
N PHE A 559 -6.84 -1.55 -25.32
CA PHE A 559 -6.36 -0.37 -24.60
C PHE A 559 -5.50 0.56 -25.47
N LEU A 560 -4.51 0.01 -26.16
CA LEU A 560 -3.57 0.78 -27.00
C LEU A 560 -4.21 1.32 -28.30
N ASN A 561 -5.40 0.83 -28.67
CA ASN A 561 -6.15 1.30 -29.84
C ASN A 561 -7.02 2.53 -29.54
N LYS A 562 -7.20 2.84 -28.24
CA LYS A 562 -7.99 3.98 -27.78
C LYS A 562 -7.23 5.29 -28.04
N LYS A 563 -7.97 6.41 -28.07
CA LYS A 563 -7.37 7.74 -28.26
C LYS A 563 -6.55 8.10 -27.01
N HIS A 564 -5.32 8.54 -27.21
CA HIS A 564 -4.48 9.09 -26.14
C HIS A 564 -5.13 10.34 -25.51
N TRP A 565 -5.01 10.49 -24.19
CA TRP A 565 -5.51 11.65 -23.45
C TRP A 565 -4.34 12.26 -22.67
N ASN A 566 -3.96 13.50 -23.03
CA ASN A 566 -2.93 14.20 -22.27
C ASN A 566 -3.50 14.63 -20.91
N LEU A 567 -3.03 14.02 -19.85
CA LEU A 567 -3.52 14.29 -18.48
C LEU A 567 -3.15 15.70 -18.00
N GLU A 568 -2.07 16.27 -18.49
CA GLU A 568 -1.63 17.63 -18.14
C GLU A 568 -2.59 18.71 -18.67
N GLU A 569 -3.40 18.42 -19.69
CA GLU A 569 -4.40 19.35 -20.25
C GLU A 569 -5.73 19.32 -19.48
N ILE A 570 -5.92 18.40 -18.55
CA ILE A 570 -7.15 18.26 -17.77
C ILE A 570 -7.07 19.25 -16.57
N PRO A 571 -8.07 20.12 -16.39
CA PRO A 571 -8.11 21.00 -15.23
C PRO A 571 -8.07 20.22 -13.92
N PRO A 572 -7.24 20.61 -12.93
CA PRO A 572 -7.13 19.90 -11.66
C PRO A 572 -8.45 19.69 -10.92
N GLU A 573 -9.39 20.63 -11.04
CA GLU A 573 -10.72 20.56 -10.45
C GLU A 573 -11.62 19.48 -11.07
N ASN A 574 -11.24 18.89 -12.21
CA ASN A 574 -11.97 17.82 -12.88
C ASN A 574 -11.51 16.42 -12.43
N PHE A 575 -10.69 16.32 -11.41
CA PHE A 575 -10.36 15.04 -10.78
C PHE A 575 -11.17 14.82 -9.49
N PRO A 576 -11.62 13.60 -9.18
CA PRO A 576 -11.51 12.37 -10.00
C PRO A 576 -12.41 12.42 -11.24
N LEU A 577 -11.94 11.84 -12.36
CA LEU A 577 -12.58 11.99 -13.66
C LEU A 577 -14.05 11.53 -13.71
N LEU A 578 -14.42 10.47 -12.97
CA LEU A 578 -15.81 9.95 -12.94
C LEU A 578 -16.83 10.93 -12.36
N MET A 579 -16.38 11.95 -11.62
CA MET A 579 -17.28 12.99 -11.07
C MET A 579 -17.57 14.10 -12.10
N HIS A 580 -16.79 14.18 -13.19
CA HIS A 580 -16.84 15.29 -14.15
C HIS A 580 -17.04 14.85 -15.60
N TYR A 581 -16.75 13.57 -15.93
CA TYR A 581 -16.88 13.04 -17.29
C TYR A 581 -17.75 11.79 -17.30
N HIS A 582 -18.56 11.66 -18.36
CA HIS A 582 -19.38 10.47 -18.56
C HIS A 582 -18.50 9.22 -18.74
N PRO A 583 -18.81 8.06 -18.11
CA PRO A 583 -18.00 6.85 -18.19
C PRO A 583 -17.62 6.43 -19.62
N LEU A 584 -18.55 6.51 -20.59
CA LEU A 584 -18.25 6.20 -22.01
C LEU A 584 -17.19 7.10 -22.62
N TYR A 585 -17.06 8.36 -22.16
CA TYR A 585 -16.00 9.25 -22.64
C TYR A 585 -14.64 8.80 -22.13
N ILE A 586 -14.57 8.43 -20.85
CA ILE A 586 -13.37 7.90 -20.19
C ILE A 586 -12.96 6.58 -20.84
N ASN A 587 -13.87 5.62 -20.94
CA ASN A 587 -13.60 4.27 -21.47
C ASN A 587 -13.03 4.25 -22.91
N ARG A 588 -13.18 5.37 -23.66
CA ARG A 588 -12.64 5.52 -25.03
C ARG A 588 -11.26 6.16 -25.07
N ARG A 589 -10.58 6.28 -23.94
CA ARG A 589 -9.27 6.91 -23.80
C ARG A 589 -8.24 5.94 -23.23
N GLN A 590 -6.96 6.20 -23.55
CA GLN A 590 -5.85 5.56 -22.85
C GLN A 590 -5.64 6.30 -21.52
N VAL A 591 -6.38 5.88 -20.51
CA VAL A 591 -6.34 6.46 -19.16
C VAL A 591 -6.71 5.39 -18.13
N CYS A 592 -5.96 5.34 -17.05
CA CYS A 592 -6.20 4.45 -15.92
C CYS A 592 -6.52 5.26 -14.65
N LYS A 593 -7.47 4.77 -13.85
CA LYS A 593 -7.77 5.29 -12.53
C LYS A 593 -6.67 4.91 -11.52
N GLN A 594 -6.19 3.68 -11.63
CA GLN A 594 -5.24 3.03 -10.71
C GLN A 594 -4.45 1.91 -11.40
N ALA A 595 -3.48 1.36 -10.70
CA ALA A 595 -2.65 0.27 -11.19
C ALA A 595 -3.47 -0.98 -11.55
N ASP A 596 -3.24 -1.53 -12.74
CA ASP A 596 -3.80 -2.79 -13.26
C ASP A 596 -2.65 -3.71 -13.69
N THR A 597 -2.12 -3.59 -14.91
CA THR A 597 -0.97 -4.38 -15.40
C THR A 597 0.25 -4.29 -14.47
N VAL A 598 0.54 -3.10 -13.93
CA VAL A 598 1.66 -2.89 -12.97
C VAL A 598 1.44 -3.69 -11.69
N LEU A 599 0.21 -3.78 -11.19
CA LEU A 599 -0.12 -4.60 -10.03
C LEU A 599 -0.03 -6.10 -10.33
N ALA A 600 -0.41 -6.54 -11.55
CA ALA A 600 -0.25 -7.94 -11.97
C ALA A 600 1.23 -8.38 -11.96
N HIS A 601 2.16 -7.52 -12.40
CA HIS A 601 3.59 -7.78 -12.32
C HIS A 601 4.07 -7.91 -10.86
N PHE A 602 3.44 -7.19 -9.95
CA PHE A 602 3.79 -7.29 -8.53
C PHE A 602 3.29 -8.60 -7.90
N LEU A 603 2.06 -9.02 -8.18
CA LEU A 603 1.37 -10.12 -7.48
C LEU A 603 1.51 -11.47 -8.17
N TYR A 604 1.31 -11.52 -9.50
CA TYR A 604 1.03 -12.78 -10.21
C TYR A 604 2.10 -13.17 -11.22
N ARG A 605 2.61 -12.21 -11.97
CA ARG A 605 3.45 -12.51 -13.12
C ARG A 605 4.70 -11.64 -13.18
N GLU A 606 5.83 -12.21 -12.83
CA GLU A 606 7.12 -11.58 -13.00
C GLU A 606 7.58 -11.73 -14.46
N GLU A 607 7.66 -10.60 -15.16
CA GLU A 607 8.26 -10.49 -16.49
C GLU A 607 9.75 -10.09 -16.41
N THR A 608 10.44 -9.95 -17.54
CA THR A 608 11.81 -9.45 -17.48
C THR A 608 11.87 -8.03 -16.95
N PRO A 609 12.96 -7.61 -16.30
CA PRO A 609 13.10 -6.24 -15.78
C PRO A 609 12.85 -5.17 -16.85
N LEU A 610 13.25 -5.41 -18.09
CA LEU A 610 13.02 -4.47 -19.19
C LEU A 610 11.53 -4.32 -19.55
N ILE A 611 10.80 -5.44 -19.66
CA ILE A 611 9.35 -5.42 -19.93
C ILE A 611 8.60 -4.75 -18.79
N MET A 612 8.94 -5.09 -17.55
CA MET A 612 8.30 -4.48 -16.36
C MET A 612 8.57 -2.98 -16.29
N GLN A 613 9.79 -2.52 -16.58
CA GLN A 613 10.13 -1.09 -16.58
C GLN A 613 9.39 -0.33 -17.69
N ARG A 614 9.37 -0.86 -18.92
CA ARG A 614 8.64 -0.24 -20.04
C ARG A 614 7.13 -0.17 -19.77
N SER A 615 6.56 -1.24 -19.23
CA SER A 615 5.15 -1.27 -18.81
C SER A 615 4.89 -0.25 -17.70
N TYR A 616 5.77 -0.19 -16.70
CA TYR A 616 5.68 0.78 -15.61
C TYR A 616 5.64 2.23 -16.15
N ASP A 617 6.60 2.61 -16.98
CA ASP A 617 6.72 3.98 -17.51
C ASP A 617 5.52 4.35 -18.39
N TYR A 618 5.04 3.39 -19.21
CA TYR A 618 3.85 3.62 -20.02
C TYR A 618 2.61 3.86 -19.17
N TYR A 619 2.34 2.99 -18.20
CA TYR A 619 1.14 3.10 -17.36
C TYR A 619 1.23 4.22 -16.33
N GLU A 620 2.42 4.58 -15.85
CA GLU A 620 2.61 5.78 -15.01
C GLU A 620 2.17 7.03 -15.76
N GLY A 621 2.53 7.17 -17.03
CA GLY A 621 2.17 8.32 -17.87
C GLY A 621 0.67 8.45 -18.23
N VAL A 622 -0.14 7.40 -18.03
CA VAL A 622 -1.58 7.40 -18.35
C VAL A 622 -2.47 7.14 -17.13
N THR A 623 -1.89 7.05 -15.93
CA THR A 623 -2.65 6.82 -14.69
C THR A 623 -2.89 8.13 -13.94
N THR A 624 -4.15 8.43 -13.63
CA THR A 624 -4.55 9.64 -12.90
C THR A 624 -4.29 9.57 -11.40
N HIS A 625 -4.12 8.37 -10.85
CA HIS A 625 -4.07 8.11 -9.41
C HIS A 625 -5.31 8.61 -8.64
N ASP A 626 -6.48 8.58 -9.27
CA ASP A 626 -7.78 8.96 -8.67
C ASP A 626 -8.25 7.99 -7.57
N SER A 627 -7.49 6.94 -7.31
CA SER A 627 -7.74 5.96 -6.26
C SER A 627 -6.63 5.98 -5.21
N SER A 628 -7.02 5.89 -3.95
CA SER A 628 -6.09 5.71 -2.83
C SER A 628 -5.27 4.41 -2.89
N LEU A 629 -5.67 3.45 -3.73
CA LEU A 629 -4.97 2.18 -3.94
C LEU A 629 -3.82 2.27 -4.95
N SER A 630 -3.66 3.39 -5.66
CA SER A 630 -2.76 3.49 -6.80
C SER A 630 -1.31 3.76 -6.38
N ALA A 631 -1.07 4.84 -5.65
CA ALA A 631 0.30 5.32 -5.35
C ALA A 631 1.18 4.27 -4.66
N CYS A 632 0.63 3.48 -3.72
CA CYS A 632 1.38 2.43 -3.02
C CYS A 632 1.90 1.34 -3.98
N VAL A 633 1.12 0.98 -5.02
CA VAL A 633 1.54 -0.01 -6.02
C VAL A 633 2.70 0.53 -6.86
N PHE A 634 2.60 1.78 -7.31
CA PHE A 634 3.69 2.43 -8.04
C PHE A 634 4.94 2.60 -7.18
N SER A 635 4.81 2.86 -5.87
CA SER A 635 5.92 2.85 -4.92
C SER A 635 6.61 1.48 -4.85
N MET A 636 5.84 0.42 -4.64
CA MET A 636 6.36 -0.95 -4.53
C MET A 636 7.06 -1.41 -5.81
N MET A 637 6.48 -1.12 -6.97
CA MET A 637 7.07 -1.50 -8.25
C MET A 637 8.30 -0.67 -8.61
N ALA A 638 8.31 0.64 -8.35
CA ALA A 638 9.50 1.48 -8.53
C ALA A 638 10.67 0.97 -7.66
N ALA A 639 10.41 0.60 -6.39
CA ALA A 639 11.41 -0.01 -5.51
C ALA A 639 11.93 -1.34 -6.06
N ARG A 640 11.01 -2.19 -6.58
CA ARG A 640 11.38 -3.47 -7.22
C ARG A 640 12.25 -3.28 -8.46
N LEU A 641 11.98 -2.23 -9.24
CA LEU A 641 12.76 -1.88 -10.43
C LEU A 641 14.07 -1.14 -10.09
N GLY A 642 14.29 -0.79 -8.82
CA GLY A 642 15.49 -0.12 -8.32
C GLY A 642 15.41 1.40 -8.30
N ASN A 643 14.31 2.01 -8.77
CA ASN A 643 14.14 3.46 -8.79
C ASN A 643 13.66 3.97 -7.42
N LEU A 644 14.60 4.06 -6.47
CA LEU A 644 14.29 4.46 -5.09
C LEU A 644 13.78 5.90 -4.95
N PRO A 645 14.28 6.91 -5.69
CA PRO A 645 13.71 8.26 -5.64
C PRO A 645 12.22 8.30 -6.04
N LEU A 646 11.85 7.59 -7.11
CA LEU A 646 10.46 7.49 -7.56
C LEU A 646 9.60 6.70 -6.57
N ALA A 647 10.14 5.61 -6.02
CA ALA A 647 9.48 4.82 -4.99
C ALA A 647 9.17 5.66 -3.74
N MET A 648 10.11 6.52 -3.29
CA MET A 648 9.89 7.43 -2.16
C MET A 648 8.81 8.46 -2.46
N ARG A 649 8.80 9.08 -3.64
CA ARG A 649 7.77 10.05 -4.05
C ARG A 649 6.36 9.46 -3.89
N TYR A 650 6.13 8.25 -4.39
CA TYR A 650 4.84 7.57 -4.27
C TYR A 650 4.55 7.07 -2.86
N PHE A 651 5.58 6.68 -2.11
CA PHE A 651 5.42 6.29 -0.71
C PHE A 651 4.98 7.46 0.16
N GLU A 652 5.58 8.65 0.00
CA GLU A 652 5.20 9.86 0.73
C GLU A 652 3.75 10.26 0.43
N ALA A 653 3.32 10.20 -0.84
CA ALA A 653 1.94 10.40 -1.22
C ALA A 653 0.99 9.38 -0.57
N THR A 654 1.42 8.12 -0.43
CA THR A 654 0.64 7.05 0.20
C THR A 654 0.48 7.27 1.70
N VAL A 655 1.60 7.47 2.43
CA VAL A 655 1.58 7.51 3.90
C VAL A 655 0.91 8.77 4.46
N GLY A 656 0.88 9.85 3.68
CA GLY A 656 0.32 11.16 4.07
C GLY A 656 -1.16 11.38 3.71
N ILE A 657 -1.80 10.49 2.94
CA ILE A 657 -3.09 10.75 2.28
C ILE A 657 -4.19 11.28 3.21
N ASP A 658 -4.39 10.65 4.36
CA ASP A 658 -5.45 11.01 5.32
C ASP A 658 -5.04 12.16 6.25
N ILE A 659 -3.79 12.18 6.70
CA ILE A 659 -3.31 13.20 7.63
C ILE A 659 -3.29 14.58 6.94
N GLU A 660 -2.86 14.61 5.69
CA GLU A 660 -2.78 15.82 4.88
C GLU A 660 -4.09 16.13 4.14
N ASP A 661 -5.06 15.20 4.23
CA ASP A 661 -6.36 15.27 3.54
C ASP A 661 -6.22 15.54 2.02
N GLN A 662 -5.25 14.86 1.39
CA GLN A 662 -4.88 15.10 0.00
C GLN A 662 -6.05 14.94 -0.98
N SER A 663 -6.98 14.02 -0.67
CA SER A 663 -8.19 13.77 -1.47
C SER A 663 -9.42 14.57 -1.02
N GLY A 664 -9.33 15.38 0.05
CA GLY A 664 -10.42 16.20 0.60
C GLY A 664 -11.61 15.40 1.18
N ASN A 665 -11.44 14.10 1.44
CA ASN A 665 -12.51 13.20 1.86
C ASN A 665 -12.19 12.36 3.12
N THR A 666 -11.15 12.69 3.86
CA THR A 666 -10.83 12.07 5.15
C THR A 666 -11.97 12.25 6.16
N ARG A 667 -12.76 13.31 6.03
CA ARG A 667 -14.00 13.56 6.79
C ARG A 667 -15.02 12.43 6.74
N ASP A 668 -15.00 11.60 5.67
CA ASP A 668 -15.93 10.49 5.43
C ASP A 668 -15.40 9.14 5.92
N GLY A 669 -14.19 9.14 6.53
CA GLY A 669 -13.47 7.99 7.08
C GLY A 669 -12.08 7.81 6.45
N LEU A 670 -11.21 7.07 7.15
CA LEU A 670 -9.81 6.79 6.76
C LEU A 670 -9.74 5.81 5.57
N HIS A 671 -8.65 5.86 4.80
CA HIS A 671 -8.41 4.94 3.69
C HIS A 671 -7.58 3.73 4.15
N ILE A 672 -8.25 2.72 4.71
CA ILE A 672 -7.59 1.60 5.41
C ILE A 672 -6.71 0.75 4.47
N ALA A 673 -7.15 0.51 3.24
CA ALA A 673 -6.34 -0.21 2.26
C ALA A 673 -5.06 0.54 1.88
N ASN A 674 -5.12 1.87 1.76
CA ASN A 674 -3.93 2.69 1.54
C ASN A 674 -2.95 2.61 2.72
N MET A 675 -3.44 2.52 3.96
CA MET A 675 -2.58 2.32 5.14
C MET A 675 -1.88 0.96 5.10
N GLY A 676 -2.57 -0.09 4.62
CA GLY A 676 -1.95 -1.37 4.30
C GLY A 676 -0.90 -1.24 3.20
N GLY A 677 -1.20 -0.48 2.15
CA GLY A 677 -0.29 -0.14 1.06
C GLY A 677 0.97 0.59 1.54
N ALA A 678 0.85 1.51 2.51
CA ALA A 678 2.00 2.20 3.12
C ALA A 678 2.94 1.20 3.85
N TYR A 679 2.38 0.28 4.63
CA TYR A 679 3.16 -0.78 5.27
C TYR A 679 3.83 -1.69 4.23
N LEU A 680 3.09 -2.12 3.19
CA LEU A 680 3.61 -2.96 2.12
C LEU A 680 4.70 -2.29 1.29
N SER A 681 4.62 -0.98 1.07
CA SER A 681 5.68 -0.21 0.41
C SER A 681 7.02 -0.37 1.12
N ILE A 682 7.02 -0.57 2.44
CA ILE A 682 8.25 -0.82 3.19
C ILE A 682 8.65 -2.28 3.12
N ILE A 683 7.82 -3.23 3.54
CA ILE A 683 8.25 -4.63 3.66
C ILE A 683 8.39 -5.32 2.30
N ALA A 684 7.49 -5.04 1.36
CA ALA A 684 7.47 -5.68 0.05
C ALA A 684 8.04 -4.80 -1.08
N GLY A 685 8.00 -3.46 -0.92
CA GLY A 685 8.71 -2.51 -1.77
C GLY A 685 10.19 -2.44 -1.40
N PHE A 686 10.55 -1.62 -0.43
CA PHE A 686 11.95 -1.40 -0.02
C PHE A 686 12.62 -2.65 0.57
N GLY A 687 11.91 -3.47 1.36
CA GLY A 687 12.38 -4.75 1.90
C GLY A 687 12.44 -5.88 0.87
N GLY A 688 11.76 -5.70 -0.25
CA GLY A 688 11.71 -6.66 -1.35
C GLY A 688 11.12 -8.01 -0.97
N MET A 689 10.25 -8.06 0.06
CA MET A 689 9.62 -9.29 0.52
C MET A 689 8.77 -9.93 -0.58
N ARG A 690 8.98 -11.20 -0.82
CA ARG A 690 8.15 -12.07 -1.66
C ARG A 690 7.96 -13.39 -0.94
N LEU A 691 6.74 -13.91 -1.02
CA LEU A 691 6.37 -15.19 -0.44
C LEU A 691 5.69 -16.04 -1.52
N ASN A 692 6.24 -17.19 -1.82
CA ASN A 692 5.72 -18.10 -2.81
C ASN A 692 6.00 -19.56 -2.39
N ARG A 693 5.76 -20.53 -3.32
CA ARG A 693 6.02 -21.96 -3.06
C ARG A 693 7.47 -22.27 -2.69
N ASP A 694 8.42 -21.46 -3.15
CA ASP A 694 9.87 -21.63 -2.90
C ASP A 694 10.29 -21.06 -1.54
N GLY A 695 9.39 -20.38 -0.83
CA GLY A 695 9.60 -19.81 0.49
C GLY A 695 9.67 -18.29 0.54
N LEU A 696 10.21 -17.78 1.64
CA LEU A 696 10.38 -16.34 1.90
C LEU A 696 11.65 -15.83 1.22
N ARG A 697 11.49 -14.80 0.39
CA ARG A 697 12.60 -14.08 -0.27
C ARG A 697 12.57 -12.62 0.16
N LEU A 698 13.75 -12.03 0.33
CA LEU A 698 13.97 -10.63 0.68
C LEU A 698 14.98 -10.01 -0.29
N PHE A 699 14.73 -8.78 -0.71
CA PHE A 699 15.67 -7.98 -1.51
C PHE A 699 15.73 -6.55 -0.96
N PRO A 700 16.30 -6.36 0.25
CA PRO A 700 16.24 -5.08 0.94
C PRO A 700 17.15 -4.02 0.31
N LEU A 701 16.56 -2.85 0.06
CA LEU A 701 17.24 -1.63 -0.40
C LEU A 701 16.95 -0.50 0.59
N LEU A 702 17.91 0.38 0.81
CA LEU A 702 17.76 1.54 1.69
C LEU A 702 17.24 2.74 0.88
N PRO A 703 16.06 3.28 1.18
CA PRO A 703 15.56 4.48 0.55
C PRO A 703 16.46 5.70 0.76
N THR A 704 16.47 6.60 -0.20
CA THR A 704 17.18 7.88 -0.10
C THR A 704 16.63 8.70 1.06
N GLY A 705 17.49 9.30 1.87
CA GLY A 705 17.10 10.13 3.03
C GLY A 705 16.97 9.36 4.35
N TRP A 706 16.82 8.02 4.32
CA TRP A 706 16.81 7.22 5.54
C TRP A 706 18.21 6.75 5.91
N GLN A 707 18.48 6.66 7.22
CA GLN A 707 19.72 6.09 7.74
C GLN A 707 19.59 4.58 7.96
N LYS A 708 18.39 4.14 8.37
CA LYS A 708 18.09 2.76 8.71
C LYS A 708 16.57 2.56 8.73
N TYR A 709 16.12 1.37 8.38
CA TYR A 709 14.78 0.91 8.74
C TYR A 709 14.82 -0.54 9.23
N ALA A 710 13.83 -0.92 10.03
CA ALA A 710 13.73 -2.27 10.57
C ALA A 710 12.26 -2.69 10.75
N PHE A 711 11.99 -3.96 10.52
CA PHE A 711 10.67 -4.58 10.69
C PHE A 711 10.81 -6.04 11.14
N SER A 712 9.71 -6.65 11.54
CA SER A 712 9.67 -8.09 11.83
C SER A 712 8.61 -8.79 10.98
N LEU A 713 8.82 -10.08 10.71
CA LEU A 713 7.96 -10.93 9.90
C LEU A 713 7.67 -12.24 10.64
N SER A 714 6.42 -12.70 10.55
CA SER A 714 6.03 -14.06 10.94
C SER A 714 6.17 -14.99 9.74
N TYR A 715 6.91 -16.10 9.91
CA TYR A 715 7.11 -17.09 8.86
C TYR A 715 7.29 -18.48 9.48
N LEU A 716 6.46 -19.45 9.09
CA LEU A 716 6.46 -20.84 9.55
C LEU A 716 6.51 -20.97 11.09
N GLY A 717 5.68 -20.18 11.79
CA GLY A 717 5.62 -20.16 13.25
C GLY A 717 6.82 -19.50 13.94
N SER A 718 7.72 -18.91 13.17
CA SER A 718 8.88 -18.18 13.68
C SER A 718 8.72 -16.67 13.42
N ARG A 719 9.35 -15.84 14.28
CA ARG A 719 9.42 -14.39 14.09
C ARG A 719 10.84 -13.96 13.73
N ILE A 720 10.96 -13.29 12.59
CA ILE A 720 12.23 -12.88 11.98
C ILE A 720 12.33 -11.35 12.08
N SER A 721 13.45 -10.84 12.57
CA SER A 721 13.80 -9.41 12.51
C SER A 721 14.65 -9.13 11.28
N VAL A 722 14.30 -8.09 10.55
CA VAL A 722 15.04 -7.55 9.40
C VAL A 722 15.42 -6.12 9.70
N SER A 723 16.69 -5.77 9.54
CA SER A 723 17.22 -4.42 9.73
C SER A 723 18.09 -4.04 8.55
N VAL A 724 17.85 -2.90 7.93
CA VAL A 724 18.50 -2.45 6.69
C VAL A 724 19.18 -1.11 6.90
N ASN A 725 20.42 -0.98 6.45
CA ASN A 725 21.21 0.25 6.46
C ASN A 725 22.05 0.35 5.17
N ALA A 726 22.91 1.35 5.08
CA ALA A 726 23.76 1.58 3.91
C ALA A 726 24.75 0.42 3.62
N GLU A 727 25.10 -0.38 4.63
CA GLU A 727 26.04 -1.51 4.47
C GLU A 727 25.36 -2.78 3.95
N GLY A 728 24.02 -2.88 4.06
CA GLY A 728 23.26 -4.06 3.68
C GLY A 728 22.11 -4.35 4.64
N CYS A 729 21.89 -5.62 4.98
CA CYS A 729 20.85 -5.99 5.93
C CYS A 729 21.36 -6.97 6.99
N ALA A 730 20.74 -6.91 8.17
CA ALA A 730 20.97 -7.85 9.26
C ALA A 730 19.67 -8.59 9.58
N LEU A 731 19.74 -9.91 9.68
CA LEU A 731 18.61 -10.75 10.03
C LEU A 731 18.90 -11.57 11.27
N ARG A 732 17.87 -11.77 12.11
CA ARG A 732 17.93 -12.71 13.23
C ARG A 732 16.57 -13.29 13.54
N LEU A 733 16.58 -14.48 14.14
CA LEU A 733 15.40 -15.12 14.67
C LEU A 733 15.06 -14.54 16.07
N LEU A 734 13.88 -13.96 16.23
CA LEU A 734 13.39 -13.47 17.53
C LEU A 734 12.72 -14.58 18.34
N GLU A 735 11.87 -15.38 17.68
CA GLU A 735 11.09 -16.47 18.28
C GLU A 735 10.98 -17.63 17.27
N GLY A 736 10.67 -18.84 17.79
CA GLY A 736 10.42 -20.01 16.97
C GLY A 736 11.67 -20.85 16.66
N ALA A 737 11.56 -21.73 15.67
CA ALA A 737 12.61 -22.60 15.18
C ALA A 737 13.48 -21.93 14.13
N GLU A 738 14.69 -22.45 13.90
CA GLU A 738 15.55 -21.98 12.81
C GLU A 738 14.84 -22.13 11.46
N GLN A 739 15.03 -21.11 10.61
CA GLN A 739 14.40 -21.03 9.29
C GLN A 739 15.46 -20.81 8.20
N GLU A 740 15.15 -21.26 7.00
CA GLU A 740 15.89 -20.91 5.79
C GLU A 740 15.10 -19.89 4.98
N VAL A 741 15.75 -18.80 4.60
CA VAL A 741 15.18 -17.74 3.76
C VAL A 741 16.15 -17.38 2.64
N THR A 742 15.66 -16.81 1.56
CA THR A 742 16.52 -16.27 0.49
C THR A 742 16.66 -14.76 0.67
N VAL A 743 17.89 -14.26 0.77
CA VAL A 743 18.18 -12.82 0.82
C VAL A 743 19.06 -12.46 -0.39
N PHE A 744 18.59 -11.50 -1.17
CA PHE A 744 19.08 -11.22 -2.51
C PHE A 744 18.93 -12.49 -3.39
N ASP A 745 20.02 -13.23 -3.63
CA ASP A 745 20.06 -14.51 -4.34
C ASP A 745 20.67 -15.66 -3.51
N ARG A 746 20.87 -15.43 -2.19
CA ARG A 746 21.55 -16.37 -1.28
C ARG A 746 20.57 -17.04 -0.32
N ARG A 747 20.67 -18.35 -0.13
CA ARG A 747 20.01 -19.04 0.97
C ARG A 747 20.74 -18.78 2.27
N VAL A 748 19.99 -18.36 3.28
CA VAL A 748 20.51 -17.99 4.61
C VAL A 748 19.75 -18.75 5.67
N ARG A 749 20.47 -19.50 6.51
CA ARG A 749 19.90 -20.13 7.70
C ARG A 749 19.88 -19.12 8.84
N LEU A 750 18.69 -18.84 9.33
CA LEU A 750 18.46 -17.88 10.40
C LEU A 750 18.50 -18.57 11.76
N THR A 751 19.30 -17.99 12.68
CA THR A 751 19.45 -18.41 14.06
C THR A 751 19.12 -17.25 15.01
N ARG A 752 19.25 -17.46 16.32
CA ARG A 752 19.11 -16.39 17.33
C ARG A 752 20.23 -15.34 17.24
N THR A 753 21.36 -15.69 16.62
CA THR A 753 22.47 -14.75 16.40
C THR A 753 22.20 -13.91 15.16
N GLU A 754 22.51 -12.64 15.23
CA GLU A 754 22.35 -11.71 14.11
C GLU A 754 23.33 -12.06 12.99
N THR A 755 22.79 -12.21 11.77
CA THR A 755 23.55 -12.51 10.55
C THR A 755 23.54 -11.28 9.67
N GLN A 756 24.71 -10.70 9.42
CA GLN A 756 24.90 -9.60 8.47
C GLN A 756 25.02 -10.16 7.06
N ILE A 757 24.32 -9.55 6.11
CA ILE A 757 24.27 -9.96 4.72
C ILE A 757 24.43 -8.72 3.85
N ASP A 758 25.53 -8.68 3.11
CA ASP A 758 25.80 -7.62 2.15
C ASP A 758 25.15 -7.93 0.81
N ARG A 759 24.73 -6.90 0.08
CA ARG A 759 24.22 -7.04 -1.28
C ARG A 759 25.36 -7.49 -2.19
N PRO A 760 25.30 -8.70 -2.81
CA PRO A 760 26.43 -9.23 -3.58
C PRO A 760 26.63 -8.50 -4.90
N VAL A 761 27.82 -8.68 -5.51
CA VAL A 761 28.12 -8.33 -6.88
C VAL A 761 28.04 -9.61 -7.73
N ARG A 762 27.15 -9.60 -8.73
CA ARG A 762 26.91 -10.76 -9.60
C ARG A 762 27.21 -10.52 -11.07
N GLY A 763 27.33 -9.26 -11.49
CA GLY A 763 27.70 -8.87 -12.85
C GLY A 763 28.41 -7.53 -12.87
N VAL A 764 29.14 -7.26 -13.95
CA VAL A 764 29.78 -5.96 -14.17
C VAL A 764 29.43 -5.48 -15.57
N ILE A 765 29.03 -4.23 -15.70
CA ILE A 765 28.72 -3.58 -16.97
C ILE A 765 29.75 -2.47 -17.18
N PHE A 766 30.45 -2.50 -18.29
CA PHE A 766 31.47 -1.52 -18.64
C PHE A 766 30.95 -0.57 -19.71
N ASP A 767 31.19 0.72 -19.56
CA ASP A 767 31.17 1.63 -20.69
C ASP A 767 32.38 1.38 -21.60
N LEU A 768 32.33 1.91 -22.81
CA LEU A 768 33.41 1.76 -23.81
C LEU A 768 34.40 2.93 -23.78
N ASP A 769 33.87 4.14 -23.98
CA ASP A 769 34.65 5.35 -24.16
C ASP A 769 35.11 5.93 -22.82
N GLY A 770 36.41 6.06 -22.60
CA GLY A 770 36.97 6.52 -21.30
C GLY A 770 37.09 5.43 -20.23
N VAL A 771 36.58 4.20 -20.51
CA VAL A 771 36.64 3.05 -19.60
C VAL A 771 37.48 1.90 -20.23
N ILE A 772 37.11 1.46 -21.41
CA ILE A 772 37.87 0.39 -22.13
C ILE A 772 38.98 0.98 -22.97
N THR A 773 38.71 2.07 -23.68
CA THR A 773 39.65 2.77 -24.57
C THR A 773 39.28 4.25 -24.63
N ASP A 774 40.22 5.11 -25.01
CA ASP A 774 39.95 6.55 -25.24
C ASP A 774 39.71 6.80 -26.73
N THR A 775 38.42 6.78 -27.14
CA THR A 775 38.02 7.19 -28.48
C THR A 775 37.63 8.65 -28.57
N ALA A 776 37.63 9.42 -27.44
CA ALA A 776 37.25 10.83 -27.42
C ALA A 776 38.07 11.67 -28.40
N ARG A 777 39.36 11.35 -28.56
CA ARG A 777 40.26 11.98 -29.56
C ARG A 777 39.76 11.81 -31.00
N PHE A 778 39.20 10.66 -31.33
CA PHE A 778 38.66 10.38 -32.68
C PHE A 778 37.31 11.07 -32.87
N HIS A 779 36.50 11.06 -31.83
CA HIS A 779 35.24 11.82 -31.85
C HIS A 779 35.45 13.32 -31.99
N PHE A 780 36.43 13.87 -31.24
CA PHE A 780 36.81 15.27 -31.35
C PHE A 780 37.28 15.63 -32.75
N ALA A 781 38.23 14.83 -33.33
CA ALA A 781 38.75 15.04 -34.67
C ALA A 781 37.65 15.03 -35.75
N ALA A 782 36.73 14.05 -35.68
CA ALA A 782 35.64 13.94 -36.65
C ALA A 782 34.59 15.09 -36.50
N TRP A 783 34.30 15.53 -35.29
CA TRP A 783 33.43 16.68 -35.06
C TRP A 783 34.10 18.02 -35.42
N LYS A 784 35.37 18.14 -35.13
CA LYS A 784 36.19 19.31 -35.53
C LYS A 784 36.17 19.47 -37.04
N GLN A 785 36.28 18.39 -37.80
CA GLN A 785 36.26 18.42 -39.24
C GLN A 785 34.90 18.88 -39.79
N ILE A 786 33.79 18.39 -39.22
CA ILE A 786 32.43 18.88 -39.56
C ILE A 786 32.22 20.34 -39.15
N ALA A 787 32.69 20.73 -37.97
CA ALA A 787 32.62 22.13 -37.52
C ALA A 787 33.39 23.09 -38.43
N ASP A 788 34.59 22.69 -38.87
CA ASP A 788 35.42 23.45 -39.81
C ASP A 788 34.72 23.58 -41.19
N GLU A 789 34.11 22.47 -41.71
CA GLU A 789 33.29 22.51 -42.92
C GLU A 789 32.14 23.49 -42.85
N LEU A 790 31.51 23.60 -41.64
CA LEU A 790 30.38 24.50 -41.36
C LEU A 790 30.82 25.89 -40.92
N SER A 791 32.11 26.11 -40.76
CA SER A 791 32.71 27.37 -40.23
C SER A 791 32.20 27.71 -38.83
N ILE A 792 32.00 26.70 -37.95
CA ILE A 792 31.55 26.81 -36.57
C ILE A 792 32.76 26.64 -35.65
N PRO A 793 33.05 27.57 -34.73
CA PRO A 793 34.11 27.40 -33.72
C PRO A 793 33.86 26.14 -32.86
N PHE A 794 34.86 25.25 -32.80
CA PHE A 794 34.77 24.00 -32.05
C PHE A 794 36.12 23.71 -31.41
N ASP A 795 36.11 23.61 -30.07
CA ASP A 795 37.29 23.34 -29.24
C ASP A 795 37.06 22.17 -28.28
N GLU A 796 38.06 21.79 -27.52
CA GLU A 796 37.99 20.71 -26.56
C GLU A 796 36.96 20.98 -25.46
N LYS A 797 36.80 22.26 -25.06
CA LYS A 797 35.81 22.65 -24.02
C LYS A 797 34.39 22.50 -24.52
N PHE A 798 34.12 22.84 -25.78
CA PHE A 798 32.81 22.60 -26.38
C PHE A 798 32.54 21.11 -26.56
N ASN A 799 33.53 20.31 -26.91
CA ASN A 799 33.43 18.87 -27.08
C ASN A 799 33.06 18.13 -25.78
N GLU A 800 33.34 18.67 -24.59
CA GLU A 800 32.90 18.08 -23.32
C GLU A 800 31.36 17.95 -23.23
N HIS A 801 30.58 18.85 -23.88
CA HIS A 801 29.13 18.74 -23.96
C HIS A 801 28.61 17.59 -24.84
N PHE A 802 29.48 16.96 -25.60
CA PHE A 802 29.13 15.85 -26.48
C PHE A 802 29.30 14.48 -25.84
N LYS A 803 29.92 14.40 -24.67
CA LYS A 803 30.19 13.13 -23.97
C LYS A 803 28.86 12.47 -23.52
N GLY A 804 28.66 11.21 -23.89
CA GLY A 804 27.45 10.46 -23.56
C GLY A 804 26.20 10.84 -24.34
N VAL A 805 26.31 11.74 -25.32
CA VAL A 805 25.20 12.28 -26.11
C VAL A 805 25.13 11.61 -27.48
N SER A 806 23.92 11.37 -27.99
CA SER A 806 23.75 10.78 -29.34
C SER A 806 24.30 11.68 -30.43
N ARG A 807 24.77 11.05 -31.54
CA ARG A 807 25.34 11.78 -32.71
C ARG A 807 24.37 12.83 -33.27
N ALA A 808 23.07 12.54 -33.31
CA ALA A 808 22.06 13.47 -33.80
C ALA A 808 21.94 14.69 -32.90
N GLN A 809 21.92 14.48 -31.59
CA GLN A 809 21.86 15.58 -30.61
C GLN A 809 23.15 16.42 -30.59
N CYS A 810 24.33 15.79 -30.76
CA CYS A 810 25.60 16.51 -30.90
C CYS A 810 25.54 17.45 -32.11
N LEU A 811 25.00 16.99 -33.27
CA LEU A 811 24.83 17.86 -34.42
C LEU A 811 23.88 19.03 -34.15
N GLU A 812 22.76 18.81 -33.46
CA GLU A 812 21.85 19.90 -33.10
C GLU A 812 22.56 20.95 -32.24
N LEU A 813 23.29 20.53 -31.21
CA LEU A 813 24.07 21.43 -30.34
C LEU A 813 25.12 22.20 -31.15
N LEU A 814 25.80 21.55 -32.12
CA LEU A 814 26.78 22.20 -32.97
C LEU A 814 26.12 23.26 -33.88
N LEU A 815 25.02 22.90 -34.53
CA LEU A 815 24.28 23.82 -35.41
C LEU A 815 23.67 24.99 -34.63
N GLU A 816 23.16 24.76 -33.44
CA GLU A 816 22.66 25.81 -32.56
C GLU A 816 23.73 26.79 -32.17
N ALA A 817 24.92 26.32 -31.76
CA ALA A 817 26.08 27.15 -31.45
C ALA A 817 26.54 27.99 -32.64
N GLY A 818 26.42 27.45 -33.87
CA GLY A 818 26.70 28.15 -35.12
C GLY A 818 25.54 29.02 -35.64
N GLY A 819 24.37 29.03 -34.95
CA GLY A 819 23.18 29.74 -35.44
C GLY A 819 22.65 29.21 -36.77
N GLN A 820 22.91 27.96 -37.12
CA GLN A 820 22.59 27.39 -38.44
C GLN A 820 21.37 26.46 -38.34
N LYS A 821 20.47 26.57 -39.31
CA LYS A 821 19.34 25.62 -39.49
C LYS A 821 19.61 24.76 -40.74
N ARG A 822 19.33 23.46 -40.65
CA ARG A 822 19.51 22.50 -41.75
C ARG A 822 18.24 21.65 -41.87
N THR A 823 17.95 21.18 -43.09
CA THR A 823 16.86 20.23 -43.34
C THR A 823 17.16 18.87 -42.72
N PRO A 824 16.18 18.02 -42.51
CA PRO A 824 16.40 16.65 -42.01
C PRO A 824 17.38 15.84 -42.89
N GLU A 825 17.32 16.02 -44.23
CA GLU A 825 18.19 15.38 -45.21
C GLU A 825 19.65 15.84 -45.06
N GLU A 826 19.84 17.17 -44.90
CA GLU A 826 21.19 17.75 -44.71
C GLU A 826 21.78 17.29 -43.36
N LYS A 827 20.98 17.24 -42.30
CA LYS A 827 21.39 16.73 -40.97
C LYS A 827 21.82 15.26 -41.08
N THR A 828 21.06 14.44 -41.80
CA THR A 828 21.41 13.04 -42.06
C THR A 828 22.71 12.92 -42.82
N ALA A 829 22.93 13.72 -43.86
CA ALA A 829 24.16 13.74 -44.62
C ALA A 829 25.37 14.15 -43.76
N LEU A 830 25.25 15.17 -42.92
CA LEU A 830 26.30 15.62 -42.00
C LEU A 830 26.67 14.57 -40.95
N THR A 831 25.67 13.92 -40.34
CA THR A 831 25.90 12.84 -39.37
C THR A 831 26.56 11.61 -40.02
N ASN A 832 26.17 11.26 -41.24
CA ASN A 832 26.81 10.15 -42.01
C ASN A 832 28.26 10.49 -42.36
N ARG A 833 28.55 11.72 -42.76
CA ARG A 833 29.90 12.19 -43.09
C ARG A 833 30.80 12.21 -41.86
N LYS A 834 30.28 12.72 -40.72
CA LYS A 834 30.99 12.63 -39.43
C LYS A 834 31.31 11.19 -39.06
N ASN A 835 30.38 10.28 -39.30
CA ASN A 835 30.65 8.86 -39.05
C ASN A 835 31.72 8.29 -39.93
N ALA A 836 31.76 8.66 -41.21
CA ALA A 836 32.82 8.24 -42.14
C ALA A 836 34.21 8.69 -41.64
N TYR A 837 34.35 9.97 -41.26
CA TYR A 837 35.59 10.49 -40.66
C TYR A 837 35.99 9.76 -39.39
N TYR A 838 35.03 9.44 -38.54
CA TYR A 838 35.26 8.71 -37.31
C TYR A 838 35.73 7.26 -37.57
N VAL A 839 35.06 6.54 -38.46
CA VAL A 839 35.42 5.16 -38.82
C VAL A 839 36.80 5.11 -39.50
N GLU A 840 37.13 6.08 -40.33
CA GLU A 840 38.47 6.22 -40.90
C GLU A 840 39.52 6.41 -39.81
N ALA A 841 39.29 7.30 -38.87
CA ALA A 841 40.19 7.52 -37.74
C ALA A 841 40.36 6.26 -36.85
N LEU A 842 39.29 5.47 -36.65
CA LEU A 842 39.36 4.18 -35.94
C LEU A 842 40.25 3.11 -36.61
N SER A 843 40.63 3.31 -37.91
CA SER A 843 41.51 2.36 -38.58
C SER A 843 42.89 2.28 -37.90
N THR A 844 43.28 3.31 -37.15
CA THR A 844 44.56 3.39 -36.43
C THR A 844 44.50 2.74 -35.04
N LEU A 845 43.33 2.33 -34.57
CA LEU A 845 43.13 1.75 -33.22
C LEU A 845 43.76 0.34 -33.19
N THR A 846 44.43 0.04 -32.09
CA THR A 846 45.12 -1.25 -31.87
C THR A 846 44.90 -1.72 -30.43
N ARG A 847 45.33 -2.97 -30.14
CA ARG A 847 45.25 -3.53 -28.78
C ARG A 847 46.02 -2.70 -27.72
N SER A 848 47.03 -1.92 -28.14
CA SER A 848 47.79 -1.04 -27.25
C SER A 848 47.02 0.20 -26.79
N ASP A 849 45.85 0.49 -27.40
CA ASP A 849 44.96 1.60 -27.02
C ASP A 849 43.96 1.19 -25.95
N ILE A 850 44.02 -0.05 -25.43
CA ILE A 850 43.26 -0.48 -24.26
C ILE A 850 43.81 0.23 -23.03
N LEU A 851 42.96 0.83 -22.23
CA LEU A 851 43.39 1.56 -21.04
C LEU A 851 44.00 0.64 -19.96
N PRO A 852 45.02 1.12 -19.22
CA PRO A 852 45.70 0.32 -18.20
C PRO A 852 44.71 -0.29 -17.15
N GLY A 853 44.96 -1.54 -16.73
CA GLY A 853 44.18 -2.23 -15.71
C GLY A 853 42.88 -2.89 -16.22
N VAL A 854 42.46 -2.61 -17.47
CA VAL A 854 41.21 -3.16 -18.04
C VAL A 854 41.33 -4.67 -18.31
N LEU A 855 42.40 -5.11 -18.98
CA LEU A 855 42.59 -6.53 -19.28
C LEU A 855 42.76 -7.37 -17.99
N GLU A 856 43.45 -6.83 -17.03
CA GLU A 856 43.64 -7.45 -15.72
C GLU A 856 42.31 -7.57 -14.97
N ALA A 857 41.42 -6.55 -15.09
CA ALA A 857 40.09 -6.59 -14.48
C ALA A 857 39.19 -7.64 -15.17
N LEU A 858 39.14 -7.67 -16.50
CA LEU A 858 38.34 -8.65 -17.24
C LEU A 858 38.85 -10.09 -16.98
N SER A 859 40.18 -10.32 -16.94
CA SER A 859 40.75 -11.62 -16.60
C SER A 859 40.38 -12.07 -15.18
N PHE A 860 40.44 -11.16 -14.20
CA PHE A 860 40.05 -11.42 -12.83
C PHE A 860 38.55 -11.78 -12.70
N LEU A 861 37.67 -11.03 -13.37
CA LEU A 861 36.22 -11.28 -13.34
C LEU A 861 35.90 -12.65 -13.97
N ARG A 862 36.56 -13.01 -15.04
CA ARG A 862 36.44 -14.34 -15.68
C ARG A 862 36.92 -15.46 -14.73
N GLU A 863 38.07 -15.28 -14.06
CA GLU A 863 38.54 -16.22 -13.04
C GLU A 863 37.50 -16.44 -11.94
N LYS A 864 36.84 -15.36 -11.48
CA LYS A 864 35.79 -15.40 -10.47
C LYS A 864 34.42 -15.84 -11.01
N LYS A 865 34.31 -16.12 -12.31
CA LYS A 865 33.03 -16.46 -12.99
C LYS A 865 31.93 -15.40 -12.79
N ILE A 866 32.31 -14.13 -12.83
CA ILE A 866 31.37 -13.00 -12.75
C ILE A 866 31.19 -12.50 -14.19
N PRO A 867 29.98 -12.61 -14.77
CA PRO A 867 29.72 -12.23 -16.15
C PRO A 867 29.86 -10.72 -16.32
N CYS A 868 30.34 -10.34 -17.52
CA CYS A 868 30.63 -8.97 -17.91
C CYS A 868 29.88 -8.58 -19.18
N ALA A 869 29.21 -7.41 -19.16
CA ALA A 869 28.64 -6.79 -20.34
C ALA A 869 29.39 -5.51 -20.70
N LEU A 870 29.40 -5.18 -22.01
CA LEU A 870 29.74 -3.83 -22.47
C LEU A 870 28.44 -3.10 -22.84
N PHE A 871 28.30 -1.84 -22.42
CA PHE A 871 27.21 -0.97 -22.85
C PHE A 871 27.72 0.38 -23.34
N SER A 872 27.58 0.63 -24.64
CA SER A 872 27.96 1.87 -25.30
C SER A 872 26.82 2.44 -26.14
N VAL A 873 26.67 3.76 -26.20
CA VAL A 873 25.74 4.45 -27.12
C VAL A 873 26.26 4.52 -28.56
N SER A 874 27.50 4.11 -28.79
CA SER A 874 28.14 4.12 -30.12
C SER A 874 27.62 2.99 -31.01
N LYS A 875 27.21 3.29 -32.25
CA LYS A 875 26.86 2.30 -33.27
C LYS A 875 28.09 1.61 -33.91
N ASN A 876 29.30 2.05 -33.56
CA ASN A 876 30.55 1.52 -34.10
C ASN A 876 31.27 0.60 -33.08
N THR A 877 30.61 0.24 -32.00
CA THR A 877 31.17 -0.59 -30.90
C THR A 877 31.82 -1.88 -31.42
N GLY A 878 31.13 -2.59 -32.32
CA GLY A 878 31.65 -3.82 -32.91
C GLY A 878 32.99 -3.63 -33.66
N ILE A 879 33.16 -2.52 -34.40
CA ILE A 879 34.41 -2.16 -35.09
C ILE A 879 35.54 -1.91 -34.07
N ILE A 880 35.24 -1.16 -33.00
CA ILE A 880 36.20 -0.83 -31.93
C ILE A 880 36.68 -2.13 -31.26
N LEU A 881 35.76 -3.01 -30.87
CA LEU A 881 36.10 -4.28 -30.22
C LEU A 881 36.93 -5.20 -31.10
N ASP A 882 36.66 -5.24 -32.42
CA ASP A 882 37.46 -6.00 -33.38
C ASP A 882 38.90 -5.45 -33.48
N LYS A 883 39.08 -4.13 -33.55
CA LYS A 883 40.40 -3.46 -33.59
C LYS A 883 41.18 -3.67 -32.30
N LEU A 884 40.53 -3.62 -31.16
CA LEU A 884 41.16 -3.87 -29.86
C LEU A 884 41.39 -5.37 -29.58
N SER A 885 40.89 -6.28 -30.44
CA SER A 885 40.88 -7.73 -30.21
C SER A 885 40.23 -8.13 -28.91
N LEU A 886 39.09 -7.49 -28.60
CA LEU A 886 38.26 -7.73 -27.39
C LEU A 886 36.94 -8.44 -27.71
N LYS A 887 36.69 -8.82 -28.98
CA LYS A 887 35.53 -9.59 -29.37
C LYS A 887 35.55 -10.96 -28.66
N GLY A 888 34.57 -11.25 -27.84
CA GLY A 888 34.49 -12.46 -26.99
C GLY A 888 35.14 -12.34 -25.61
N GLU A 889 35.65 -11.16 -25.23
CA GLU A 889 36.07 -10.88 -23.84
C GLU A 889 34.88 -10.52 -22.93
N PHE A 890 33.77 -10.09 -23.51
CA PHE A 890 32.53 -9.78 -22.84
C PHE A 890 31.48 -10.87 -23.11
N ASP A 891 30.71 -11.24 -22.09
CA ASP A 891 29.59 -12.20 -22.20
C ASP A 891 28.43 -11.62 -23.00
N ALA A 892 28.28 -10.28 -22.99
CA ALA A 892 27.31 -9.56 -23.79
C ALA A 892 27.78 -8.17 -24.19
N VAL A 893 27.28 -7.70 -25.33
CA VAL A 893 27.51 -6.34 -25.83
C VAL A 893 26.16 -5.72 -26.14
N VAL A 894 25.94 -4.50 -25.66
CA VAL A 894 24.81 -3.63 -26.00
C VAL A 894 25.39 -2.37 -26.63
N ASP A 895 24.95 -2.04 -27.81
CA ASP A 895 25.42 -0.85 -28.51
C ASP A 895 24.32 0.07 -29.05
N GLY A 896 24.65 1.17 -29.69
CA GLY A 896 23.70 2.15 -30.19
C GLY A 896 22.74 1.64 -31.26
N THR A 897 22.85 0.38 -31.71
CA THR A 897 21.87 -0.27 -32.62
C THR A 897 20.83 -1.07 -31.89
N ASP A 898 21.10 -1.45 -30.62
CA ASP A 898 20.22 -2.23 -29.76
C ASP A 898 19.20 -1.36 -29.00
N ILE A 899 19.43 -0.05 -28.85
CA ILE A 899 18.70 0.86 -28.01
C ILE A 899 18.02 1.97 -28.80
N ALA A 900 16.84 2.39 -28.34
CA ALA A 900 16.12 3.55 -28.86
C ALA A 900 16.53 4.85 -28.14
N HIS A 901 16.96 4.78 -26.89
CA HIS A 901 17.28 5.93 -26.04
C HIS A 901 18.71 5.84 -25.50
N SER A 902 19.43 6.97 -25.55
CA SER A 902 20.78 7.09 -25.01
C SER A 902 20.78 7.23 -23.48
N LYS A 903 21.96 7.05 -22.84
CA LYS A 903 22.19 7.37 -21.42
C LYS A 903 21.71 8.80 -21.10
N PRO A 904 21.06 9.05 -19.97
CA PRO A 904 20.87 8.20 -18.78
C PRO A 904 19.64 7.26 -18.82
N HIS A 905 18.97 7.07 -19.96
CA HIS A 905 17.78 6.21 -20.05
C HIS A 905 18.11 4.76 -19.66
N PHE A 906 17.20 4.10 -18.92
CA PHE A 906 17.37 2.76 -18.32
C PHE A 906 17.61 1.64 -19.34
N GLU A 907 17.16 1.80 -20.59
CA GLU A 907 17.03 0.74 -21.59
C GLU A 907 18.31 -0.08 -21.79
N GLY A 908 19.44 0.57 -22.04
CA GLY A 908 20.69 -0.12 -22.32
C GLY A 908 21.28 -0.84 -21.11
N TYR A 909 21.11 -0.30 -19.91
CA TYR A 909 21.55 -0.96 -18.65
C TYR A 909 20.74 -2.22 -18.38
N LEU A 910 19.40 -2.16 -18.52
CA LEU A 910 18.53 -3.31 -18.31
C LEU A 910 18.82 -4.39 -19.36
N LEU A 911 18.98 -4.00 -20.63
CA LEU A 911 19.29 -4.93 -21.70
C LEU A 911 20.67 -5.60 -21.48
N ALA A 912 21.68 -4.86 -21.00
CA ALA A 912 22.98 -5.40 -20.66
C ALA A 912 22.91 -6.41 -19.52
N ALA A 913 22.20 -6.06 -18.44
CA ALA A 913 21.99 -6.94 -17.29
C ALA A 913 21.19 -8.22 -17.68
N GLU A 914 20.14 -8.07 -18.50
CA GLU A 914 19.33 -9.18 -19.00
C GLU A 914 20.14 -10.15 -19.87
N ARG A 915 20.98 -9.64 -20.80
CA ARG A 915 21.84 -10.46 -21.67
C ARG A 915 22.87 -11.28 -20.89
N ILE A 916 23.33 -10.80 -19.74
CA ILE A 916 24.21 -11.57 -18.84
C ILE A 916 23.46 -12.37 -17.77
N GLY A 917 22.13 -12.33 -17.75
CA GLY A 917 21.28 -13.10 -16.83
C GLY A 917 21.40 -12.67 -15.36
N VAL A 918 21.66 -11.38 -15.08
CA VAL A 918 21.86 -10.84 -13.72
C VAL A 918 20.83 -9.77 -13.41
N ASP A 919 20.27 -9.79 -12.19
CA ASP A 919 19.43 -8.70 -11.70
C ASP A 919 20.23 -7.38 -11.73
N PRO A 920 19.73 -6.32 -12.39
CA PRO A 920 20.45 -5.04 -12.50
C PRO A 920 20.91 -4.48 -11.15
N ARG A 921 20.16 -4.70 -10.08
CA ARG A 921 20.49 -4.25 -8.72
C ARG A 921 21.69 -4.99 -8.11
N LEU A 922 22.11 -6.11 -8.69
CA LEU A 922 23.31 -6.88 -8.32
C LEU A 922 24.50 -6.62 -9.26
N CYS A 923 24.35 -5.69 -10.22
CA CYS A 923 25.41 -5.27 -11.11
C CYS A 923 26.21 -4.08 -10.58
N VAL A 924 27.46 -3.99 -11.07
CA VAL A 924 28.32 -2.81 -10.94
C VAL A 924 28.43 -2.17 -12.33
N MET A 925 28.13 -0.88 -12.45
CA MET A 925 28.41 -0.08 -13.65
C MET A 925 29.76 0.63 -13.52
N VAL A 926 30.63 0.49 -14.52
CA VAL A 926 31.91 1.20 -14.63
C VAL A 926 31.78 2.24 -15.75
N GLU A 927 31.97 3.53 -15.42
CA GLU A 927 31.58 4.64 -16.29
C GLU A 927 32.47 5.87 -16.05
N ASP A 928 32.76 6.66 -17.11
CA ASP A 928 33.52 7.91 -17.00
C ASP A 928 32.66 9.18 -17.07
N ALA A 929 31.38 9.06 -17.42
CA ALA A 929 30.45 10.17 -17.61
C ALA A 929 29.36 10.23 -16.53
N GLU A 930 29.02 11.43 -16.06
CA GLU A 930 27.98 11.65 -15.04
C GLU A 930 26.61 11.13 -15.48
N ALA A 931 26.24 11.32 -16.75
CA ALA A 931 24.97 10.82 -17.31
C ALA A 931 24.87 9.29 -17.25
N GLY A 932 25.97 8.58 -17.51
CA GLY A 932 26.03 7.13 -17.41
C GLY A 932 25.91 6.63 -15.98
N LEU A 933 26.58 7.28 -15.03
CA LEU A 933 26.44 6.98 -13.59
C LEU A 933 25.03 7.27 -13.07
N ALA A 934 24.40 8.38 -13.51
CA ALA A 934 23.04 8.72 -13.12
C ALA A 934 22.01 7.66 -13.57
N GLY A 935 22.11 7.18 -14.82
CA GLY A 935 21.25 6.12 -15.34
C GLY A 935 21.37 4.80 -14.56
N ALA A 936 22.59 4.40 -14.23
CA ALA A 936 22.86 3.20 -13.42
C ALA A 936 22.25 3.31 -11.99
N ARG A 937 22.32 4.48 -11.39
CA ARG A 937 21.75 4.74 -10.04
C ARG A 937 20.23 4.66 -10.02
N LEU A 938 19.54 5.07 -11.08
CA LEU A 938 18.08 4.92 -11.18
C LEU A 938 17.62 3.44 -11.12
N LEU A 939 18.54 2.51 -11.36
CA LEU A 939 18.32 1.07 -11.25
C LEU A 939 18.96 0.46 -9.99
N SER A 940 19.39 1.30 -9.04
CA SER A 940 20.12 0.88 -7.84
C SER A 940 21.36 0.01 -8.11
N MET A 941 21.98 0.15 -9.29
CA MET A 941 23.28 -0.46 -9.56
C MET A 941 24.36 0.19 -8.68
N ARG A 942 25.40 -0.58 -8.30
CA ARG A 942 26.62 0.03 -7.79
C ARG A 942 27.38 0.70 -8.91
N THR A 943 28.10 1.77 -8.60
CA THR A 943 28.80 2.58 -9.59
C THR A 943 30.28 2.74 -9.26
N VAL A 944 31.13 2.55 -10.28
CA VAL A 944 32.54 2.89 -10.25
C VAL A 944 32.77 3.98 -11.28
N GLY A 945 33.09 5.17 -10.83
CA GLY A 945 33.36 6.32 -11.68
C GLY A 945 34.85 6.41 -12.04
N ILE A 946 35.18 6.60 -13.33
CA ILE A 946 36.55 6.74 -13.83
C ILE A 946 36.78 8.20 -14.21
N GLY A 947 37.86 8.80 -13.67
CA GLY A 947 38.31 10.14 -14.03
C GLY A 947 38.28 11.16 -12.90
N ALA A 948 39.36 11.93 -12.80
CA ALA A 948 39.55 12.97 -11.77
C ALA A 948 38.58 14.16 -11.88
N LYS A 949 37.86 14.31 -13.00
CA LYS A 949 36.94 15.40 -13.28
C LYS A 949 35.50 15.11 -12.82
N LEU A 950 35.16 13.88 -12.43
CA LEU A 950 33.84 13.55 -11.95
C LEU A 950 33.55 14.27 -10.62
N PRO A 951 32.32 14.82 -10.43
CA PRO A 951 31.93 15.43 -9.18
C PRO A 951 32.05 14.46 -8.00
N SER A 952 32.47 14.94 -6.83
CA SER A 952 32.50 14.12 -5.61
C SER A 952 31.08 13.58 -5.31
N GLY A 953 30.98 12.27 -5.06
CA GLY A 953 29.69 11.62 -4.79
C GLY A 953 28.89 11.25 -6.05
N SER A 954 29.42 11.45 -7.29
CA SER A 954 28.76 10.99 -8.52
C SER A 954 28.85 9.48 -8.71
N ALA A 955 29.72 8.77 -8.02
CA ALA A 955 29.84 7.31 -7.98
C ALA A 955 30.00 6.80 -6.55
N ASP A 956 29.69 5.50 -6.31
CA ASP A 956 29.92 4.85 -5.02
C ASP A 956 31.42 4.65 -4.77
N CYS A 957 32.20 4.47 -5.84
CA CYS A 957 33.64 4.41 -5.82
C CYS A 957 34.20 5.25 -6.98
N GLY A 958 35.07 6.22 -6.70
CA GLY A 958 35.75 7.05 -7.69
C GLY A 958 37.18 6.63 -7.88
N LEU A 959 37.61 6.47 -9.14
CA LEU A 959 38.99 6.18 -9.52
C LEU A 959 39.55 7.31 -10.40
N PRO A 960 40.79 7.73 -10.22
CA PRO A 960 41.41 8.77 -11.07
C PRO A 960 41.59 8.30 -12.51
N ASP A 961 41.82 7.00 -12.71
CA ASP A 961 41.96 6.32 -13.97
C ASP A 961 41.66 4.82 -13.83
N THR A 962 41.77 4.04 -14.93
CA THR A 962 41.46 2.62 -14.96
C THR A 962 42.57 1.71 -14.40
N ALA A 963 43.75 2.23 -14.07
CA ALA A 963 44.88 1.42 -13.58
C ALA A 963 44.59 0.65 -12.29
N ALA A 964 43.76 1.26 -11.40
CA ALA A 964 43.32 0.64 -10.17
C ALA A 964 42.08 -0.26 -10.31
N LEU A 965 41.51 -0.40 -11.49
CA LEU A 965 40.21 -1.05 -11.72
C LEU A 965 40.18 -2.50 -11.24
N ARG A 966 41.22 -3.29 -11.51
CA ARG A 966 41.35 -4.67 -11.04
C ARG A 966 41.29 -4.74 -9.50
N ALA A 967 42.08 -3.91 -8.81
CA ALA A 967 42.14 -3.91 -7.34
C ALA A 967 40.80 -3.51 -6.75
N THR A 968 40.11 -2.55 -7.37
CA THR A 968 38.77 -2.12 -6.97
C THR A 968 37.74 -3.23 -7.16
N MET A 969 37.74 -3.95 -8.29
CA MET A 969 36.85 -5.10 -8.49
C MET A 969 37.12 -6.20 -7.46
N GLU A 970 38.40 -6.48 -7.19
CA GLU A 970 38.79 -7.47 -6.17
C GLU A 970 38.30 -7.07 -4.77
N GLU A 971 38.43 -5.81 -4.39
CA GLU A 971 37.95 -5.30 -3.10
C GLU A 971 36.39 -5.38 -3.01
N LEU A 972 35.68 -4.90 -4.03
CA LEU A 972 34.22 -4.92 -4.08
C LEU A 972 33.70 -6.36 -3.99
N ILE A 973 34.25 -7.29 -4.75
CA ILE A 973 33.83 -8.68 -4.74
C ILE A 973 34.19 -9.34 -3.39
N ARG A 974 35.39 -9.12 -2.87
CA ARG A 974 35.79 -9.64 -1.55
C ARG A 974 34.89 -9.11 -0.45
N LYS A 975 34.57 -7.82 -0.46
CA LYS A 975 33.74 -7.18 0.57
C LYS A 975 32.29 -7.69 0.53
N HIS A 976 31.69 -7.74 -0.65
CA HIS A 976 30.25 -7.97 -0.82
C HIS A 976 29.88 -9.42 -1.15
N ASN A 977 30.83 -10.26 -1.60
CA ASN A 977 30.58 -11.68 -1.88
C ASN A 977 31.06 -12.62 -0.75
N SER A 978 31.60 -12.08 0.35
CA SER A 978 31.93 -12.86 1.54
C SER A 978 30.70 -13.63 2.04
N GLU A 979 30.92 -14.80 2.66
CA GLU A 979 29.84 -15.55 3.32
C GLU A 979 29.19 -14.68 4.43
N PRO A 980 27.89 -14.88 4.71
CA PRO A 980 27.18 -14.13 5.73
C PRO A 980 27.92 -14.20 7.08
N ALA A 981 28.31 -13.05 7.61
CA ALA A 981 29.08 -12.97 8.84
C ALA A 981 28.15 -13.02 10.07
N VAL A 982 28.38 -13.98 10.96
CA VAL A 982 27.71 -14.07 12.26
C VAL A 982 28.40 -13.07 13.21
N ARG A 983 27.70 -12.01 13.59
CA ARG A 983 28.18 -11.08 14.63
C ARG A 983 27.87 -11.65 16.02
N GLN A 984 28.88 -11.89 16.83
CA GLN A 984 28.67 -12.14 18.27
C GLN A 984 28.08 -10.87 18.90
N PRO A 985 27.08 -10.97 19.79
CA PRO A 985 26.55 -9.81 20.48
C PRO A 985 27.67 -9.13 21.26
N SER A 986 27.93 -7.85 20.95
CA SER A 986 28.79 -7.02 21.80
C SER A 986 28.10 -6.94 23.15
N LEU A 987 28.73 -7.52 24.18
CA LEU A 987 28.41 -7.29 25.59
C LEU A 987 28.55 -5.79 25.86
N LYS A 988 27.46 -5.03 25.79
CA LYS A 988 27.29 -3.73 26.47
C LYS A 988 25.84 -3.60 26.93
#